data_bfea54cbb28e5b14b84d760118d20c9a
#
_entry.id   bfea54cbb28e5b14b84d760118d20c9a
#
_cell.length_a   1.000
_cell.length_b   1.000
_cell.length_c   1.000
_cell.angle_alpha   90.00
_cell.angle_beta   90.00
_cell.angle_gamma   90.00
#
_symmetry.space_group_name_H-M   'P 1'
#
loop_
_entity.id
_entity.type
_entity.pdbx_description
1 polymer ?
#
loop_
_entity_poly.entity_id
_entity_poly.type
_entity_poly.pdbx_seq_one_letter_code
_entity_poly.pdbx_strand_id
1 'polypeptide(L)'
;MTAELTAEFETFVRTATGHTPYPYQARLAAEGLPTLLRVPTGGGKTVASVLPWLYRRLVTVPQDTPRRLVLVLPQRSIADQTFVRVGEWLERLGLTGEVGLHLLAGGAAQEGGWRRKPEQSGILVGTHDMVLSRALMRGYADWRPMAPVSYGLLHTDTQWVFDELHLLGPALSTSVRLQRLRDRLGTAAATRTMWTSSTRDPAGLGEAVLGSGAPATLRRVARLDLPPGDYVAALTEAVTAAHVPGTRTVVVLNSLERARAVHAGLAAAGREVLLLHSYFRAADRHRLLAATEGQRDHVVVATPALEAGLDLSGRTLVTELAPWASLVQRAGRCNRYGEHPEGGDVLWCTPPEGGDPATARWLTAHEGRAVTPAQLQAARIDEPVPPPGPGRADLLALFDTAPDSDTDSDSDSDTDSAPDTETPATAVDRWICEPSELTALVAWRAWEPTGPAEDEPDPAGAELCPVPLGELQQLPAGRAWLRDALDGRWRPALPADLRPGARLLLDARSGGYLPDRGWTPRSPAPVPPEAAGPERPAYGCTTWVSLDQHLQETADEAHLLLAALPELPAALREAVIRAARYHDLGKCHDAFQEKLRAGRPDPPDGLLAKSRNGAEPLPPLRPTRPYFRHELVSALLLRHGGHDPLVTYLAAAHHGHVRITVRPRGDEAPLLLGVADGDRTPPVELSTGERFPARTLHIATFPQEWTERALSLRDDPDLGPFRLAFLETLVRVADWRSSARHDGPLTWAL
;
A
#
# COMPACT_ATOMS: atom_id res chain seq x y z
N MET A 1 -20.80 13.89 -27.28
CA MET A 1 -21.39 13.91 -25.93
C MET A 1 -22.71 14.65 -26.00
N THR A 2 -23.80 14.04 -25.60
CA THR A 2 -25.10 14.73 -25.58
C THR A 2 -25.07 15.79 -24.46
N ALA A 3 -25.75 16.92 -24.67
CA ALA A 3 -25.85 17.98 -23.65
C ALA A 3 -26.45 17.44 -22.33
N GLU A 4 -27.26 16.42 -22.41
CA GLU A 4 -27.89 15.70 -21.31
C GLU A 4 -26.85 14.99 -20.40
N LEU A 5 -25.95 14.19 -20.98
CA LEU A 5 -24.86 13.52 -20.22
C LEU A 5 -23.93 14.51 -19.51
N THR A 6 -23.74 15.69 -20.10
CA THR A 6 -22.95 16.76 -19.46
C THR A 6 -23.66 17.33 -18.24
N ALA A 7 -24.96 17.60 -18.35
CA ALA A 7 -25.77 18.12 -17.26
C ALA A 7 -25.92 17.12 -16.09
N GLU A 8 -26.07 15.82 -16.41
CA GLU A 8 -26.11 14.77 -15.40
C GLU A 8 -24.79 14.64 -14.65
N PHE A 9 -23.66 14.62 -15.37
CA PHE A 9 -22.34 14.60 -14.73
C PHE A 9 -22.07 15.86 -13.90
N GLU A 10 -22.51 17.04 -14.37
CA GLU A 10 -22.41 18.27 -13.60
C GLU A 10 -23.18 18.19 -12.27
N THR A 11 -24.40 17.65 -12.32
CA THR A 11 -25.21 17.40 -11.12
C THR A 11 -24.53 16.43 -10.18
N PHE A 12 -23.98 15.34 -10.71
CA PHE A 12 -23.23 14.33 -9.94
C PHE A 12 -22.03 14.94 -9.21
N VAL A 13 -21.21 15.73 -9.89
CA VAL A 13 -20.04 16.41 -9.30
C VAL A 13 -20.47 17.47 -8.28
N ARG A 14 -21.54 18.22 -8.57
CA ARG A 14 -22.05 19.22 -7.65
C ARG A 14 -22.58 18.60 -6.35
N THR A 15 -23.26 17.46 -6.45
CA THR A 15 -23.71 16.70 -5.28
C THR A 15 -22.53 16.24 -4.43
N ALA A 16 -21.48 15.68 -5.07
CA ALA A 16 -20.30 15.19 -4.38
C ALA A 16 -19.48 16.31 -3.72
N THR A 17 -19.24 17.40 -4.44
CA THR A 17 -18.21 18.40 -4.09
C THR A 17 -18.76 19.78 -3.67
N GLY A 18 -20.00 20.09 -4.00
CA GLY A 18 -20.58 21.42 -3.88
C GLY A 18 -20.17 22.39 -5.02
N HIS A 19 -19.32 21.93 -5.95
CA HIS A 19 -18.77 22.78 -7.05
C HIS A 19 -19.14 22.26 -8.42
N THR A 20 -19.21 23.15 -9.40
CA THR A 20 -19.37 22.81 -10.81
C THR A 20 -18.06 22.24 -11.37
N PRO A 21 -18.10 21.14 -12.14
CA PRO A 21 -16.90 20.58 -12.75
C PRO A 21 -16.31 21.52 -13.79
N TYR A 22 -14.99 21.47 -13.94
CA TYR A 22 -14.33 22.11 -15.08
C TYR A 22 -14.69 21.38 -16.40
N PRO A 23 -14.72 22.09 -17.55
CA PRO A 23 -15.08 21.48 -18.84
C PRO A 23 -14.24 20.23 -19.20
N TYR A 24 -12.96 20.21 -18.85
CA TYR A 24 -12.11 19.05 -19.10
C TYR A 24 -12.53 17.84 -18.27
N GLN A 25 -13.04 18.02 -17.04
CA GLN A 25 -13.52 16.92 -16.18
C GLN A 25 -14.79 16.27 -16.78
N ALA A 26 -15.69 17.07 -17.34
CA ALA A 26 -16.86 16.56 -18.05
C ALA A 26 -16.45 15.76 -19.31
N ARG A 27 -15.41 16.20 -20.02
CA ARG A 27 -14.86 15.44 -21.15
C ARG A 27 -14.29 14.10 -20.71
N LEU A 28 -13.59 14.03 -19.56
CA LEU A 28 -13.09 12.74 -19.01
C LEU A 28 -14.22 11.78 -18.64
N ALA A 29 -15.34 12.27 -18.15
CA ALA A 29 -16.52 11.44 -17.89
C ALA A 29 -17.09 10.82 -19.16
N ALA A 30 -17.03 11.53 -20.29
CA ALA A 30 -17.51 11.03 -21.57
C ALA A 30 -16.51 10.09 -22.26
N GLU A 31 -15.24 10.48 -22.35
CA GLU A 31 -14.23 9.82 -23.17
C GLU A 31 -13.45 8.75 -22.40
N GLY A 32 -13.38 8.84 -21.07
CA GLY A 32 -12.55 8.01 -20.18
C GLY A 32 -11.30 8.73 -19.74
N LEU A 33 -10.58 8.10 -18.83
CA LEU A 33 -9.33 8.64 -18.30
C LEU A 33 -8.20 8.48 -19.35
N PRO A 34 -7.43 9.55 -19.67
CA PRO A 34 -6.34 9.49 -20.63
C PRO A 34 -5.10 8.83 -20.05
N THR A 35 -4.12 8.54 -20.89
CA THR A 35 -2.80 8.06 -20.43
C THR A 35 -2.09 9.15 -19.64
N LEU A 36 -2.09 10.40 -20.09
CA LEU A 36 -1.46 11.52 -19.40
C LEU A 36 -2.43 12.70 -19.27
N LEU A 37 -2.60 13.18 -18.03
CA LEU A 37 -3.40 14.36 -17.71
C LEU A 37 -2.49 15.45 -17.13
N ARG A 38 -2.39 16.60 -17.79
CA ARG A 38 -1.65 17.77 -17.29
C ARG A 38 -2.61 18.84 -16.79
N VAL A 39 -2.54 19.11 -15.50
CA VAL A 39 -3.41 20.08 -14.84
C VAL A 39 -2.60 20.96 -13.89
N PRO A 40 -2.76 22.27 -13.91
CA PRO A 40 -2.13 23.16 -12.93
C PRO A 40 -2.44 22.75 -11.49
N THR A 41 -1.55 23.13 -10.57
CA THR A 41 -1.85 23.07 -9.14
C THR A 41 -3.13 23.86 -8.85
N GLY A 42 -4.06 23.24 -8.09
CA GLY A 42 -5.38 23.84 -7.84
C GLY A 42 -6.44 23.59 -8.93
N GLY A 43 -6.08 22.98 -10.06
CA GLY A 43 -7.00 22.72 -11.17
C GLY A 43 -7.91 21.50 -11.01
N GLY A 44 -8.03 20.89 -9.81
CA GLY A 44 -8.99 19.82 -9.52
C GLY A 44 -8.59 18.42 -9.99
N LYS A 45 -7.29 18.06 -9.93
CA LYS A 45 -6.76 16.74 -10.32
C LYS A 45 -7.46 15.57 -9.64
N THR A 46 -7.68 15.64 -8.32
CA THR A 46 -8.34 14.58 -7.56
C THR A 46 -9.78 14.36 -8.02
N VAL A 47 -10.54 15.43 -8.26
CA VAL A 47 -11.89 15.35 -8.84
C VAL A 47 -11.83 14.70 -10.23
N ALA A 48 -10.88 15.12 -11.08
CA ALA A 48 -10.69 14.58 -12.43
C ALA A 48 -10.31 13.09 -12.45
N SER A 49 -9.64 12.62 -11.41
CA SER A 49 -9.23 11.21 -11.29
C SER A 49 -10.35 10.30 -10.79
N VAL A 50 -11.18 10.77 -9.85
CA VAL A 50 -12.15 9.95 -9.13
C VAL A 50 -13.55 10.02 -9.75
N LEU A 51 -14.12 11.23 -9.87
CA LEU A 51 -15.54 11.39 -10.21
C LEU A 51 -15.87 10.97 -11.65
N PRO A 52 -15.03 11.23 -12.68
CA PRO A 52 -15.28 10.70 -14.02
C PRO A 52 -15.24 9.16 -14.07
N TRP A 53 -14.28 8.53 -13.38
CA TRP A 53 -14.23 7.07 -13.28
C TRP A 53 -15.46 6.53 -12.57
N LEU A 54 -15.87 7.11 -11.43
CA LEU A 54 -17.00 6.68 -10.63
C LEU A 54 -18.32 6.78 -11.43
N TYR A 55 -18.53 7.90 -12.13
CA TYR A 55 -19.69 8.13 -12.98
C TYR A 55 -19.74 7.13 -14.15
N ARG A 56 -18.62 6.89 -14.81
CA ARG A 56 -18.53 5.89 -15.88
C ARG A 56 -18.79 4.50 -15.38
N ARG A 57 -18.23 4.15 -14.23
CA ARG A 57 -18.36 2.81 -13.64
C ARG A 57 -19.77 2.49 -13.18
N LEU A 58 -20.49 3.46 -12.62
CA LEU A 58 -21.80 3.22 -12.02
C LEU A 58 -22.97 3.60 -12.93
N VAL A 59 -22.77 4.56 -13.84
CA VAL A 59 -23.89 5.16 -14.59
C VAL A 59 -23.80 4.88 -16.09
N THR A 60 -22.69 5.21 -16.75
CA THR A 60 -22.67 5.26 -18.21
C THR A 60 -22.16 4.01 -18.91
N VAL A 61 -20.96 3.51 -18.53
CA VAL A 61 -20.28 2.41 -19.23
C VAL A 61 -19.59 1.44 -18.25
N PRO A 62 -20.38 0.76 -17.38
CA PRO A 62 -19.82 -0.12 -16.34
C PRO A 62 -18.97 -1.26 -16.91
N GLN A 63 -19.28 -1.77 -18.09
CA GLN A 63 -18.55 -2.89 -18.71
C GLN A 63 -17.16 -2.49 -19.23
N ASP A 64 -17.00 -1.23 -19.66
CA ASP A 64 -15.75 -0.73 -20.21
C ASP A 64 -14.88 0.01 -19.17
N THR A 65 -15.37 0.15 -17.94
CA THR A 65 -14.68 0.85 -16.85
C THR A 65 -14.21 -0.15 -15.81
N PRO A 66 -12.91 -0.24 -15.52
CA PRO A 66 -12.38 -1.15 -14.51
C PRO A 66 -13.07 -0.98 -13.15
N ARG A 67 -13.31 -2.10 -12.44
CA ARG A 67 -13.99 -2.12 -11.12
C ARG A 67 -13.21 -1.41 -10.04
N ARG A 68 -11.90 -1.46 -10.09
CA ARG A 68 -11.04 -0.85 -9.08
C ARG A 68 -10.36 0.40 -9.61
N LEU A 69 -10.41 1.46 -8.83
CA LEU A 69 -9.60 2.66 -9.00
C LEU A 69 -8.49 2.64 -7.95
N VAL A 70 -7.24 2.67 -8.37
CA VAL A 70 -6.07 2.75 -7.48
C VAL A 70 -5.42 4.11 -7.61
N LEU A 71 -5.57 4.95 -6.58
CA LEU A 71 -4.94 6.26 -6.50
C LEU A 71 -3.59 6.11 -5.80
N VAL A 72 -2.53 6.29 -6.54
CA VAL A 72 -1.14 6.24 -6.05
C VAL A 72 -0.65 7.65 -5.82
N LEU A 73 -0.37 7.94 -4.58
CA LEU A 73 -0.01 9.28 -4.12
C LEU A 73 1.42 9.28 -3.57
N PRO A 74 2.17 10.38 -3.73
CA PRO A 74 3.58 10.38 -3.35
C PRO A 74 3.81 10.35 -1.84
N GLN A 75 2.82 10.72 -1.03
CA GLN A 75 2.99 10.85 0.41
C GLN A 75 1.75 10.42 1.21
N ARG A 76 1.98 9.90 2.40
CA ARG A 76 0.93 9.43 3.32
C ARG A 76 -0.08 10.53 3.70
N SER A 77 0.38 11.75 3.95
CA SER A 77 -0.49 12.86 4.33
C SER A 77 -1.56 13.16 3.27
N ILE A 78 -1.18 13.05 1.99
CA ILE A 78 -2.13 13.23 0.88
C ILE A 78 -3.06 12.04 0.78
N ALA A 79 -2.53 10.83 0.97
CA ALA A 79 -3.34 9.62 0.95
C ALA A 79 -4.43 9.69 2.01
N ASP A 80 -4.09 10.07 3.25
CA ASP A 80 -5.04 10.24 4.35
C ASP A 80 -6.12 11.29 4.01
N GLN A 81 -5.72 12.48 3.53
CA GLN A 81 -6.65 13.56 3.16
C GLN A 81 -7.53 13.18 1.95
N THR A 82 -6.96 12.53 0.96
CA THR A 82 -7.70 12.06 -0.22
C THR A 82 -8.70 11.00 0.16
N PHE A 83 -8.32 10.08 1.05
CA PHE A 83 -9.20 9.05 1.58
C PHE A 83 -10.43 9.65 2.28
N VAL A 84 -10.21 10.61 3.19
CA VAL A 84 -11.31 11.31 3.89
C VAL A 84 -12.21 12.04 2.90
N ARG A 85 -11.64 12.81 1.99
CA ARG A 85 -12.37 13.58 0.97
C ARG A 85 -13.21 12.68 0.03
N VAL A 86 -12.65 11.58 -0.43
CA VAL A 86 -13.38 10.61 -1.26
C VAL A 86 -14.50 9.95 -0.45
N GLY A 87 -14.27 9.66 0.83
CA GLY A 87 -15.31 9.17 1.73
C GLY A 87 -16.51 10.11 1.84
N GLU A 88 -16.26 11.41 2.05
CA GLU A 88 -17.30 12.43 2.05
C GLU A 88 -18.08 12.50 0.72
N TRP A 89 -17.38 12.34 -0.43
CA TRP A 89 -18.05 12.31 -1.73
C TRP A 89 -18.96 11.11 -1.88
N LEU A 90 -18.51 9.93 -1.47
CA LEU A 90 -19.32 8.72 -1.50
C LEU A 90 -20.55 8.83 -0.56
N GLU A 91 -20.39 9.43 0.60
CA GLU A 91 -21.50 9.68 1.53
C GLU A 91 -22.54 10.62 0.92
N ARG A 92 -22.12 11.78 0.38
CA ARG A 92 -23.03 12.74 -0.25
C ARG A 92 -23.74 12.19 -1.48
N LEU A 93 -23.12 11.23 -2.18
CA LEU A 93 -23.69 10.53 -3.33
C LEU A 93 -24.58 9.35 -2.90
N GLY A 94 -24.63 8.97 -1.62
CA GLY A 94 -25.37 7.80 -1.13
C GLY A 94 -24.75 6.46 -1.50
N LEU A 95 -23.44 6.42 -1.82
CA LEU A 95 -22.71 5.25 -2.33
C LEU A 95 -21.92 4.50 -1.26
N THR A 96 -22.04 4.90 0.00
CA THR A 96 -21.35 4.26 1.14
C THR A 96 -21.81 2.80 1.26
N GLY A 97 -20.85 1.86 1.22
CA GLY A 97 -21.11 0.41 1.26
C GLY A 97 -21.33 -0.23 -0.13
N GLU A 98 -21.82 0.50 -1.13
CA GLU A 98 -21.89 0.05 -2.52
C GLU A 98 -20.49 0.08 -3.17
N VAL A 99 -19.77 1.17 -2.99
CA VAL A 99 -18.39 1.33 -3.44
C VAL A 99 -17.45 1.17 -2.24
N GLY A 100 -16.55 0.19 -2.32
CA GLY A 100 -15.51 0.00 -1.31
C GLY A 100 -14.52 1.16 -1.30
N LEU A 101 -14.15 1.66 -0.12
CA LEU A 101 -13.08 2.66 0.02
C LEU A 101 -12.03 2.15 1.00
N HIS A 102 -10.77 2.07 0.56
CA HIS A 102 -9.69 1.45 1.32
C HIS A 102 -8.42 2.29 1.27
N LEU A 103 -7.75 2.41 2.43
CA LEU A 103 -6.46 3.11 2.56
C LEU A 103 -5.32 2.09 2.61
N LEU A 104 -4.39 2.18 1.67
CA LEU A 104 -3.17 1.37 1.58
C LEU A 104 -1.95 2.24 1.95
N ALA A 105 -1.84 2.58 3.22
CA ALA A 105 -0.79 3.47 3.72
C ALA A 105 -0.03 2.88 4.92
N GLY A 106 -0.05 1.57 5.10
CA GLY A 106 0.56 0.85 6.21
C GLY A 106 -0.17 1.11 7.55
N GLY A 107 -0.60 0.06 8.23
CA GLY A 107 -1.18 0.16 9.56
C GLY A 107 -2.66 0.51 9.64
N ALA A 108 -3.36 0.67 8.52
CA ALA A 108 -4.79 0.89 8.56
C ALA A 108 -5.54 -0.40 8.93
N ALA A 109 -6.42 -0.31 9.92
CA ALA A 109 -7.21 -1.43 10.42
C ALA A 109 -8.12 -2.09 9.35
N GLN A 110 -8.32 -1.45 8.20
CA GLN A 110 -9.22 -1.87 7.12
C GLN A 110 -8.49 -2.36 5.85
N GLU A 111 -7.16 -2.51 5.90
CA GLU A 111 -6.36 -2.86 4.71
C GLU A 111 -6.76 -4.18 4.03
N GLY A 112 -7.41 -5.12 4.73
CA GLY A 112 -7.76 -6.45 4.18
C GLY A 112 -9.12 -6.56 3.49
N GLY A 113 -10.03 -5.63 3.71
CA GLY A 113 -11.43 -5.75 3.27
C GLY A 113 -11.63 -5.88 1.75
N TRP A 114 -10.86 -5.12 0.98
CA TRP A 114 -10.92 -5.10 -0.48
C TRP A 114 -10.54 -6.43 -1.15
N ARG A 115 -9.71 -7.23 -0.50
CA ARG A 115 -9.28 -8.54 -1.01
C ARG A 115 -10.39 -9.58 -0.98
N ARG A 116 -11.34 -9.43 -0.07
CA ARG A 116 -12.45 -10.38 0.11
C ARG A 116 -13.62 -10.15 -0.84
N LYS A 117 -13.63 -9.03 -1.57
CA LYS A 117 -14.71 -8.61 -2.48
C LYS A 117 -14.18 -8.20 -3.85
N PRO A 118 -13.54 -9.10 -4.60
CA PRO A 118 -12.94 -8.78 -5.90
C PRO A 118 -13.97 -8.35 -6.95
N GLU A 119 -15.24 -8.70 -6.79
CA GLU A 119 -16.35 -8.31 -7.66
C GLU A 119 -16.92 -6.91 -7.36
N GLN A 120 -16.63 -6.34 -6.18
CA GLN A 120 -17.15 -5.04 -5.78
C GLN A 120 -16.36 -3.91 -6.46
N SER A 121 -17.07 -2.87 -6.89
CA SER A 121 -16.43 -1.62 -7.28
C SER A 121 -15.76 -0.97 -6.06
N GLY A 122 -14.53 -0.50 -6.23
CA GLY A 122 -13.80 0.04 -5.09
C GLY A 122 -12.71 1.03 -5.45
N ILE A 123 -12.42 1.91 -4.52
CA ILE A 123 -11.37 2.92 -4.60
C ILE A 123 -10.32 2.58 -3.54
N LEU A 124 -9.09 2.36 -4.00
CA LEU A 124 -7.92 2.14 -3.15
C LEU A 124 -7.05 3.39 -3.21
N VAL A 125 -6.82 4.00 -2.08
CA VAL A 125 -5.94 5.17 -1.93
C VAL A 125 -4.68 4.74 -1.22
N GLY A 126 -3.50 4.99 -1.78
CA GLY A 126 -2.27 4.55 -1.14
C GLY A 126 -1.03 5.32 -1.57
N THR A 127 0.04 5.13 -0.82
CA THR A 127 1.36 5.66 -1.18
C THR A 127 2.04 4.76 -2.21
N HIS A 128 2.93 5.33 -3.02
CA HIS A 128 3.59 4.60 -4.10
C HIS A 128 4.38 3.38 -3.58
N ASP A 129 5.02 3.47 -2.43
CA ASP A 129 5.76 2.39 -1.79
C ASP A 129 4.82 1.24 -1.36
N MET A 130 3.72 1.55 -0.69
CA MET A 130 2.76 0.56 -0.22
C MET A 130 2.01 -0.13 -1.35
N VAL A 131 1.67 0.60 -2.40
CA VAL A 131 0.90 0.04 -3.53
C VAL A 131 1.80 -0.71 -4.49
N LEU A 132 2.96 -0.14 -4.88
CA LEU A 132 3.87 -0.79 -5.82
C LEU A 132 4.57 -2.01 -5.24
N SER A 133 4.90 -2.03 -3.95
CA SER A 133 5.44 -3.25 -3.32
C SER A 133 4.47 -4.43 -3.45
N ARG A 134 3.16 -4.18 -3.31
CA ARG A 134 2.12 -5.20 -3.55
C ARG A 134 2.02 -5.61 -5.02
N ALA A 135 2.13 -4.64 -5.93
CA ALA A 135 2.16 -4.90 -7.37
C ALA A 135 3.45 -5.60 -7.85
N LEU A 136 4.48 -5.65 -7.01
CA LEU A 136 5.74 -6.38 -7.22
C LEU A 136 5.82 -7.66 -6.36
N MET A 137 4.72 -8.20 -5.90
CA MET A 137 4.64 -9.45 -5.15
C MET A 137 5.41 -9.44 -3.81
N ARG A 138 5.66 -8.25 -3.22
CA ARG A 138 6.42 -8.12 -1.95
C ARG A 138 5.60 -7.53 -0.81
N GLY A 139 4.70 -6.62 -1.06
CA GLY A 139 3.70 -6.10 -0.13
C GLY A 139 4.25 -5.62 1.21
N TYR A 140 4.80 -4.39 1.27
CA TYR A 140 5.20 -3.80 2.55
C TYR A 140 4.05 -3.81 3.55
N ALA A 141 4.33 -4.19 4.79
CA ALA A 141 3.35 -4.40 5.86
C ALA A 141 2.29 -5.48 5.57
N ASP A 142 2.38 -6.23 4.48
CA ASP A 142 1.55 -7.39 4.21
C ASP A 142 2.21 -8.67 4.74
N TRP A 143 1.39 -9.59 5.20
CA TRP A 143 1.83 -10.95 5.44
C TRP A 143 2.14 -11.62 4.10
N ARG A 144 3.34 -12.23 3.96
CA ARG A 144 3.83 -12.82 2.69
C ARG A 144 2.81 -13.66 1.92
N PRO A 145 2.05 -14.59 2.53
CA PRO A 145 1.02 -15.34 1.84
C PRO A 145 -0.10 -14.51 1.22
N MET A 146 -0.24 -13.22 1.59
CA MET A 146 -1.20 -12.29 0.97
C MET A 146 -0.69 -11.63 -0.31
N ALA A 147 0.61 -11.70 -0.57
CA ALA A 147 1.21 -11.04 -1.73
C ALA A 147 0.60 -11.48 -3.08
N PRO A 148 0.35 -12.78 -3.35
CA PRO A 148 -0.30 -13.21 -4.58
C PRO A 148 -1.71 -12.64 -4.76
N VAL A 149 -2.48 -12.52 -3.68
CA VAL A 149 -3.84 -11.96 -3.70
C VAL A 149 -3.82 -10.48 -4.07
N SER A 150 -2.97 -9.71 -3.39
CA SER A 150 -2.80 -8.29 -3.70
C SER A 150 -2.32 -8.08 -5.12
N TYR A 151 -1.34 -8.86 -5.57
CA TYR A 151 -0.81 -8.83 -6.92
C TYR A 151 -1.89 -9.14 -7.97
N GLY A 152 -2.63 -10.24 -7.81
CA GLY A 152 -3.68 -10.64 -8.74
C GLY A 152 -4.77 -9.58 -8.92
N LEU A 153 -5.22 -8.97 -7.82
CA LEU A 153 -6.25 -7.94 -7.85
C LEU A 153 -5.74 -6.61 -8.41
N LEU A 154 -4.53 -6.20 -8.08
CA LEU A 154 -3.97 -4.94 -8.55
C LEU A 154 -3.62 -4.97 -10.05
N HIS A 155 -3.37 -6.16 -10.62
CA HIS A 155 -3.08 -6.31 -12.04
C HIS A 155 -4.28 -6.69 -12.90
N THR A 156 -5.48 -6.83 -12.33
CA THR A 156 -6.67 -7.22 -13.08
C THR A 156 -7.82 -6.27 -12.79
N ASP A 157 -8.53 -5.82 -13.82
CA ASP A 157 -9.73 -4.99 -13.71
C ASP A 157 -9.50 -3.72 -12.87
N THR A 158 -8.42 -3.01 -13.20
CA THR A 158 -7.93 -1.90 -12.37
C THR A 158 -7.58 -0.68 -13.21
N GLN A 159 -8.11 0.47 -12.83
CA GLN A 159 -7.68 1.79 -13.29
C GLN A 159 -6.67 2.34 -12.29
N TRP A 160 -5.42 2.41 -12.71
CA TRP A 160 -4.37 3.07 -11.93
C TRP A 160 -4.35 4.56 -12.22
N VAL A 161 -4.08 5.35 -11.20
CA VAL A 161 -3.82 6.79 -11.30
C VAL A 161 -2.60 7.12 -10.46
N PHE A 162 -1.53 7.56 -11.10
CA PHE A 162 -0.33 8.05 -10.43
C PHE A 162 -0.36 9.58 -10.43
N ASP A 163 -0.42 10.16 -9.24
CA ASP A 163 -0.47 11.62 -9.09
C ASP A 163 0.92 12.20 -8.83
N GLU A 164 1.14 13.42 -9.32
CA GLU A 164 2.38 14.19 -9.18
C GLU A 164 3.65 13.45 -9.60
N LEU A 165 3.76 13.13 -10.91
CA LEU A 165 4.84 12.32 -11.49
C LEU A 165 6.25 12.68 -11.02
N HIS A 166 6.51 13.96 -10.81
CA HIS A 166 7.83 14.46 -10.39
C HIS A 166 8.24 14.04 -8.97
N LEU A 167 7.30 13.59 -8.14
CA LEU A 167 7.54 13.13 -6.78
C LEU A 167 7.66 11.61 -6.67
N LEU A 168 7.53 10.88 -7.78
CA LEU A 168 7.52 9.43 -7.76
C LEU A 168 8.91 8.80 -7.82
N GLY A 169 9.95 9.55 -8.23
CA GLY A 169 11.29 8.99 -8.34
C GLY A 169 11.33 7.68 -9.15
N PRO A 170 11.93 6.60 -8.60
CA PRO A 170 11.99 5.28 -9.26
C PRO A 170 10.61 4.67 -9.57
N ALA A 171 9.59 4.99 -8.75
CA ALA A 171 8.23 4.48 -8.93
C ALA A 171 7.61 4.89 -10.28
N LEU A 172 8.02 6.02 -10.86
CA LEU A 172 7.56 6.44 -12.18
C LEU A 172 7.95 5.43 -13.26
N SER A 173 9.24 5.09 -13.38
CA SER A 173 9.70 4.09 -14.34
C SER A 173 9.06 2.72 -14.11
N THR A 174 8.89 2.34 -12.86
CA THR A 174 8.23 1.08 -12.47
C THR A 174 6.78 1.06 -12.91
N SER A 175 6.02 2.14 -12.70
CA SER A 175 4.62 2.23 -13.12
C SER A 175 4.47 2.09 -14.64
N VAL A 176 5.35 2.74 -15.41
CA VAL A 176 5.37 2.66 -16.87
C VAL A 176 5.73 1.25 -17.34
N ARG A 177 6.73 0.62 -16.72
CA ARG A 177 7.13 -0.75 -17.04
C ARG A 177 6.04 -1.76 -16.74
N LEU A 178 5.38 -1.63 -15.59
CA LEU A 178 4.26 -2.51 -15.21
C LEU A 178 3.10 -2.40 -16.21
N GLN A 179 2.76 -1.18 -16.69
CA GLN A 179 1.72 -1.05 -17.72
C GLN A 179 2.14 -1.77 -19.01
N ARG A 180 3.35 -1.54 -19.50
CA ARG A 180 3.86 -2.23 -20.71
C ARG A 180 3.91 -3.75 -20.54
N LEU A 181 4.21 -4.25 -19.35
CA LEU A 181 4.21 -5.69 -19.07
C LEU A 181 2.80 -6.26 -19.05
N ARG A 182 1.81 -5.53 -18.48
CA ARG A 182 0.38 -5.91 -18.54
C ARG A 182 -0.13 -5.97 -19.98
N ASP A 183 0.21 -4.97 -20.79
CA ASP A 183 -0.18 -4.92 -22.21
C ASP A 183 0.43 -6.08 -23.01
N ARG A 184 1.66 -6.48 -22.68
CA ARG A 184 2.38 -7.55 -23.39
C ARG A 184 2.00 -8.96 -22.95
N LEU A 185 1.84 -9.18 -21.62
CA LEU A 185 1.58 -10.50 -21.04
C LEU A 185 0.08 -10.80 -20.88
N GLY A 186 -0.75 -9.76 -21.00
CA GLY A 186 -2.19 -9.84 -20.84
C GLY A 186 -2.66 -9.98 -19.40
N THR A 187 -3.86 -9.51 -19.13
CA THR A 187 -4.55 -9.57 -17.84
C THR A 187 -5.93 -10.23 -18.00
N ALA A 188 -6.53 -10.69 -16.92
CA ALA A 188 -7.85 -11.34 -16.99
C ALA A 188 -8.99 -10.36 -17.35
N ALA A 189 -8.84 -9.08 -17.00
CA ALA A 189 -9.72 -7.99 -17.42
C ALA A 189 -8.90 -6.71 -17.57
N ALA A 190 -9.47 -5.71 -18.24
CA ALA A 190 -8.76 -4.48 -18.64
C ALA A 190 -8.12 -3.77 -17.46
N THR A 191 -6.81 -3.49 -17.58
CA THR A 191 -6.05 -2.72 -16.59
C THR A 191 -5.33 -1.60 -17.30
N ARG A 192 -5.65 -0.36 -16.88
CA ARG A 192 -5.19 0.87 -17.53
C ARG A 192 -4.50 1.77 -16.53
N THR A 193 -3.59 2.61 -17.01
CA THR A 193 -2.89 3.59 -16.15
C THR A 193 -3.07 5.00 -16.71
N MET A 194 -3.42 5.92 -15.83
CA MET A 194 -3.34 7.36 -16.05
C MET A 194 -2.24 7.94 -15.17
N TRP A 195 -1.46 8.82 -15.75
CA TRP A 195 -0.48 9.61 -15.01
C TRP A 195 -0.92 11.08 -14.97
N THR A 196 -0.75 11.74 -13.81
CA THR A 196 -1.08 13.17 -13.70
C THR A 196 0.14 14.01 -13.37
N SER A 197 0.26 15.18 -13.96
CA SER A 197 1.35 16.11 -13.73
C SER A 197 0.89 17.54 -13.75
N SER A 198 1.58 18.37 -13.00
CA SER A 198 1.49 19.85 -13.12
C SER A 198 2.57 20.42 -14.04
N THR A 199 3.58 19.63 -14.40
CA THR A 199 4.73 19.99 -15.25
C THR A 199 4.77 19.16 -16.53
N ARG A 200 5.94 19.05 -17.18
CA ARG A 200 6.15 18.23 -18.37
C ARG A 200 6.19 16.74 -18.06
N ASP A 201 6.14 15.96 -19.11
CA ASP A 201 6.26 14.52 -19.10
C ASP A 201 7.74 14.08 -19.10
N PRO A 202 8.32 13.65 -17.95
CA PRO A 202 9.71 13.20 -17.90
C PRO A 202 9.89 11.77 -18.44
N ALA A 203 8.80 11.03 -18.65
CA ALA A 203 8.84 9.61 -19.01
C ALA A 203 8.46 9.33 -20.48
N GLY A 204 8.14 10.36 -21.27
CA GLY A 204 7.74 10.21 -22.65
C GLY A 204 6.43 9.42 -22.81
N LEU A 205 5.42 9.71 -21.97
CA LEU A 205 4.14 8.99 -21.92
C LEU A 205 3.21 9.30 -23.10
N GLY A 206 3.55 10.32 -23.91
CA GLY A 206 2.82 10.67 -25.11
C GLY A 206 2.03 11.99 -25.00
N GLU A 207 0.96 12.11 -25.79
CA GLU A 207 0.16 13.33 -25.83
C GLU A 207 -0.66 13.49 -24.56
N ALA A 208 -0.55 14.67 -23.95
CA ALA A 208 -1.25 15.00 -22.72
C ALA A 208 -2.61 15.64 -22.98
N VAL A 209 -3.64 15.20 -22.28
CA VAL A 209 -4.86 15.98 -22.13
C VAL A 209 -4.59 17.14 -21.18
N LEU A 210 -4.83 18.37 -21.66
CA LEU A 210 -4.59 19.57 -20.87
C LEU A 210 -5.86 19.96 -20.12
N GLY A 211 -5.74 20.07 -18.79
CA GLY A 211 -6.77 20.64 -17.94
C GLY A 211 -6.55 22.15 -17.77
N SER A 212 -7.63 22.90 -17.73
CA SER A 212 -7.63 24.35 -17.49
C SER A 212 -8.57 24.67 -16.32
N GLY A 213 -8.36 25.81 -15.67
CA GLY A 213 -9.27 26.27 -14.60
C GLY A 213 -8.59 26.77 -13.33
N ALA A 214 -7.26 26.73 -13.24
CA ALA A 214 -6.57 27.34 -12.09
C ALA A 214 -6.70 28.87 -12.13
N PRO A 215 -6.90 29.55 -10.97
CA PRO A 215 -6.91 31.00 -10.91
C PRO A 215 -5.63 31.59 -11.48
N ALA A 216 -5.75 32.72 -12.23
CA ALA A 216 -4.62 33.46 -12.73
C ALA A 216 -3.99 34.33 -11.61
N THR A 217 -3.43 33.68 -10.60
CA THR A 217 -2.81 34.35 -9.45
C THR A 217 -1.41 34.84 -9.77
N LEU A 218 -1.05 36.04 -9.31
CA LEU A 218 0.27 36.64 -9.52
C LEU A 218 1.21 36.31 -8.35
N ARG A 219 2.48 36.06 -8.67
CA ARG A 219 3.55 35.83 -7.70
C ARG A 219 4.80 36.57 -8.13
N ARG A 220 5.29 37.47 -7.28
CA ARG A 220 6.55 38.17 -7.53
C ARG A 220 7.70 37.25 -7.10
N VAL A 221 8.65 37.03 -7.98
CA VAL A 221 9.84 36.22 -7.71
C VAL A 221 10.99 37.15 -7.30
N ALA A 222 11.65 36.85 -6.18
CA ALA A 222 12.83 37.57 -5.75
C ALA A 222 13.84 36.62 -5.04
N ARG A 223 15.12 36.92 -5.20
CA ARG A 223 16.19 36.19 -4.51
C ARG A 223 16.41 36.76 -3.11
N LEU A 224 16.63 35.87 -2.15
CA LEU A 224 17.16 36.20 -0.83
C LEU A 224 18.67 36.01 -0.82
N ASP A 225 19.40 37.11 -0.80
CA ASP A 225 20.84 37.08 -0.63
C ASP A 225 21.16 36.97 0.85
N LEU A 226 21.50 35.75 1.29
CA LEU A 226 21.87 35.50 2.68
C LEU A 226 23.35 35.86 2.89
N PRO A 227 23.70 36.59 3.97
CA PRO A 227 25.08 36.91 4.27
C PRO A 227 25.90 35.63 4.55
N PRO A 228 27.20 35.62 4.24
CA PRO A 228 28.08 34.51 4.56
C PRO A 228 28.15 34.31 6.07
N GLY A 229 28.14 33.04 6.53
CA GLY A 229 28.20 32.70 7.96
C GLY A 229 27.19 31.60 8.32
N ASP A 230 26.50 31.76 9.45
CA ASP A 230 25.47 30.83 9.87
C ASP A 230 24.22 30.94 9.00
N TYR A 231 24.06 29.99 8.09
CA TYR A 231 22.96 29.94 7.15
C TYR A 231 21.58 29.92 7.83
N VAL A 232 21.45 29.16 8.94
CA VAL A 232 20.18 29.04 9.66
C VAL A 232 19.81 30.35 10.34
N ALA A 233 20.77 31.01 10.96
CA ALA A 233 20.55 32.31 11.60
C ALA A 233 20.16 33.38 10.56
N ALA A 234 20.92 33.48 9.47
CA ALA A 234 20.64 34.42 8.38
C ALA A 234 19.28 34.19 7.74
N LEU A 235 18.90 32.94 7.50
CA LEU A 235 17.57 32.60 6.94
C LEU A 235 16.46 32.91 7.94
N THR A 236 16.64 32.66 9.23
CA THR A 236 15.68 32.98 10.28
C THR A 236 15.39 34.50 10.33
N GLU A 237 16.43 35.33 10.25
CA GLU A 237 16.31 36.78 10.16
C GLU A 237 15.59 37.22 8.89
N ALA A 238 15.96 36.65 7.73
CA ALA A 238 15.32 36.94 6.44
C ALA A 238 13.83 36.57 6.44
N VAL A 239 13.45 35.43 6.97
CA VAL A 239 12.04 35.01 7.13
C VAL A 239 11.30 35.99 8.04
N THR A 240 11.92 36.39 9.16
CA THR A 240 11.31 37.35 10.10
C THR A 240 11.05 38.71 9.45
N ALA A 241 11.99 39.17 8.62
CA ALA A 241 11.88 40.43 7.88
C ALA A 241 10.86 40.35 6.73
N ALA A 242 10.75 39.21 6.07
CA ALA A 242 9.82 38.99 4.95
C ALA A 242 8.37 38.72 5.39
N HIS A 243 8.16 38.41 6.64
CA HIS A 243 6.82 38.13 7.16
C HIS A 243 5.97 39.40 7.23
N VAL A 244 4.82 39.36 6.60
CA VAL A 244 3.83 40.47 6.62
C VAL A 244 2.79 40.18 7.72
N PRO A 245 2.69 41.05 8.76
CA PRO A 245 1.73 40.89 9.84
C PRO A 245 0.29 40.69 9.34
N GLY A 246 -0.45 39.83 10.00
CA GLY A 246 -1.82 39.47 9.61
C GLY A 246 -1.92 38.53 8.41
N THR A 247 -0.77 37.99 7.94
CA THR A 247 -0.73 37.04 6.83
C THR A 247 0.06 35.77 7.21
N ARG A 248 -0.07 34.73 6.40
CA ARG A 248 0.72 33.51 6.56
C ARG A 248 1.97 33.59 5.70
N THR A 249 3.11 33.22 6.30
CA THR A 249 4.36 32.94 5.58
C THR A 249 4.64 31.45 5.57
N VAL A 250 4.92 30.91 4.40
CA VAL A 250 5.28 29.51 4.21
C VAL A 250 6.78 29.42 3.93
N VAL A 251 7.51 28.60 4.68
CA VAL A 251 8.95 28.37 4.51
C VAL A 251 9.18 26.91 4.15
N VAL A 252 9.80 26.63 3.01
CA VAL A 252 10.06 25.26 2.55
C VAL A 252 11.56 25.01 2.42
N LEU A 253 12.07 24.06 3.22
CA LEU A 253 13.47 23.72 3.31
C LEU A 253 13.70 22.26 2.87
N ASN A 254 14.81 22.02 2.15
CA ASN A 254 15.10 20.69 1.60
C ASN A 254 15.54 19.68 2.67
N SER A 255 16.01 20.16 3.83
CA SER A 255 16.47 19.31 4.93
C SER A 255 15.58 19.45 6.16
N LEU A 256 15.20 18.30 6.75
CA LEU A 256 14.46 18.27 8.01
C LEU A 256 15.25 18.90 9.17
N GLU A 257 16.56 18.70 9.20
CA GLU A 257 17.43 19.29 10.25
C GLU A 257 17.36 20.82 10.16
N ARG A 258 17.52 21.39 8.97
CA ARG A 258 17.37 22.83 8.77
C ARG A 258 15.98 23.35 9.09
N ALA A 259 14.94 22.61 8.71
CA ALA A 259 13.57 22.98 9.04
C ALA A 259 13.34 23.06 10.56
N ARG A 260 13.85 22.11 11.31
CA ARG A 260 13.82 22.11 12.78
C ARG A 260 14.61 23.29 13.37
N ALA A 261 15.79 23.56 12.83
CA ALA A 261 16.64 24.64 13.32
C ALA A 261 16.02 26.02 13.06
N VAL A 262 15.49 26.27 11.86
CA VAL A 262 14.80 27.54 11.52
C VAL A 262 13.51 27.67 12.34
N HIS A 263 12.73 26.60 12.50
CA HIS A 263 11.55 26.60 13.40
C HIS A 263 11.93 27.02 14.82
N ALA A 264 13.00 26.44 15.39
CA ALA A 264 13.47 26.77 16.73
C ALA A 264 13.94 28.23 16.81
N GLY A 265 14.64 28.73 15.81
CA GLY A 265 15.08 30.13 15.72
C GLY A 265 13.93 31.12 15.69
N LEU A 266 12.89 30.85 14.87
CA LEU A 266 11.68 31.68 14.78
C LEU A 266 10.89 31.67 16.08
N ALA A 267 10.75 30.52 16.72
CA ALA A 267 10.10 30.39 18.01
C ALA A 267 10.84 31.17 19.12
N ALA A 268 12.18 31.10 19.13
CA ALA A 268 13.03 31.90 20.04
C ALA A 268 12.92 33.41 19.80
N ALA A 269 12.66 33.82 18.56
CA ALA A 269 12.37 35.20 18.18
C ALA A 269 10.92 35.64 18.51
N GLY A 270 10.15 34.80 19.20
CA GLY A 270 8.78 35.10 19.64
C GLY A 270 7.72 35.06 18.51
N ARG A 271 8.02 34.39 17.39
CA ARG A 271 7.05 34.20 16.31
C ARG A 271 6.15 32.98 16.59
N GLU A 272 4.90 33.10 16.22
CA GLU A 272 4.01 31.94 16.15
C GLU A 272 4.42 31.11 14.92
N VAL A 273 4.93 29.90 15.17
CA VAL A 273 5.50 29.06 14.13
C VAL A 273 5.07 27.60 14.27
N LEU A 274 4.74 26.97 13.15
CA LEU A 274 4.39 25.56 13.06
C LEU A 274 5.44 24.82 12.23
N LEU A 275 5.71 23.57 12.63
CA LEU A 275 6.60 22.68 11.87
C LEU A 275 5.79 21.56 11.21
N LEU A 276 5.97 21.35 9.89
CA LEU A 276 5.28 20.31 9.13
C LEU A 276 6.30 19.46 8.33
N HIS A 277 6.30 18.15 8.60
CA HIS A 277 7.06 17.14 7.86
C HIS A 277 6.40 15.77 7.91
N SER A 278 6.97 14.76 7.25
CA SER A 278 6.35 13.43 7.10
C SER A 278 6.32 12.61 8.40
N TYR A 279 7.21 12.86 9.36
CA TYR A 279 7.47 12.00 10.51
C TYR A 279 6.67 12.43 11.76
N PHE A 280 5.34 12.48 11.61
CA PHE A 280 4.39 12.69 12.71
C PHE A 280 3.43 11.51 12.80
N ARG A 281 2.93 11.22 14.01
CA ARG A 281 1.73 10.39 14.17
C ARG A 281 0.56 11.04 13.43
N ALA A 282 -0.33 10.23 12.88
CA ALA A 282 -1.48 10.75 12.12
C ALA A 282 -2.33 11.74 12.94
N ALA A 283 -2.59 11.42 14.21
CA ALA A 283 -3.38 12.27 15.12
C ALA A 283 -2.71 13.63 15.38
N ASP A 284 -1.38 13.66 15.64
CA ASP A 284 -0.65 14.90 15.89
C ASP A 284 -0.60 15.78 14.63
N ARG A 285 -0.39 15.17 13.47
CA ARG A 285 -0.41 15.89 12.20
C ARG A 285 -1.77 16.51 11.92
N HIS A 286 -2.88 15.81 12.18
CA HIS A 286 -4.23 16.35 12.04
C HIS A 286 -4.44 17.54 12.99
N ARG A 287 -3.97 17.45 14.25
CA ARG A 287 -4.05 18.57 15.22
C ARG A 287 -3.26 19.79 14.73
N LEU A 288 -2.04 19.59 14.21
CA LEU A 288 -1.22 20.68 13.67
C LEU A 288 -1.85 21.33 12.43
N LEU A 289 -2.42 20.53 11.51
CA LEU A 289 -3.11 21.06 10.35
C LEU A 289 -4.37 21.83 10.73
N ALA A 290 -5.19 21.33 11.66
CA ALA A 290 -6.35 22.02 12.15
C ALA A 290 -5.97 23.36 12.83
N ALA A 291 -4.83 23.42 13.52
CA ALA A 291 -4.31 24.67 14.06
C ALA A 291 -3.93 25.70 12.99
N THR A 292 -3.71 25.29 11.74
CA THR A 292 -3.46 26.24 10.62
C THR A 292 -4.75 26.84 10.07
N GLU A 293 -5.91 26.20 10.33
CA GLU A 293 -7.21 26.70 9.89
C GLU A 293 -7.66 27.84 10.80
N GLY A 294 -7.95 28.99 10.22
CA GLY A 294 -8.43 30.15 10.97
C GLY A 294 -7.39 31.12 11.49
N GLN A 295 -6.14 30.71 11.68
CA GLN A 295 -5.04 31.61 12.03
C GLN A 295 -4.44 32.25 10.78
N ARG A 296 -4.34 33.58 10.76
CA ARG A 296 -3.78 34.31 9.60
C ARG A 296 -2.38 34.86 9.83
N ASP A 297 -1.95 35.06 11.06
CA ASP A 297 -0.66 35.67 11.42
C ASP A 297 0.29 34.64 12.03
N HIS A 298 0.90 33.81 11.18
CA HIS A 298 1.87 32.81 11.62
C HIS A 298 2.81 32.36 10.50
N VAL A 299 3.90 31.70 10.88
CA VAL A 299 4.87 31.12 9.97
C VAL A 299 4.71 29.58 9.98
N VAL A 300 4.66 28.97 8.81
CA VAL A 300 4.69 27.52 8.65
C VAL A 300 6.04 27.13 8.06
N VAL A 301 6.87 26.44 8.82
CA VAL A 301 8.11 25.85 8.34
C VAL A 301 7.86 24.39 7.95
N ALA A 302 8.24 24.03 6.73
CA ALA A 302 7.98 22.69 6.21
C ALA A 302 9.15 22.14 5.40
N THR A 303 9.15 20.81 5.25
CA THR A 303 9.99 20.08 4.29
C THR A 303 9.24 19.88 2.96
N PRO A 304 9.83 19.23 1.92
CA PRO A 304 9.12 18.86 0.69
C PRO A 304 7.80 18.11 0.91
N ALA A 305 7.52 17.61 2.11
CA ALA A 305 6.21 17.09 2.48
C ALA A 305 5.03 18.06 2.20
N LEU A 306 5.31 19.38 2.11
CA LEU A 306 4.32 20.38 1.75
C LEU A 306 4.01 20.40 0.25
N GLU A 307 4.94 19.98 -0.62
CA GLU A 307 4.77 20.05 -2.09
C GLU A 307 3.54 19.26 -2.52
N ALA A 308 3.36 18.12 -1.89
CA ALA A 308 2.32 17.19 -2.21
C ALA A 308 1.05 17.43 -1.35
N GLY A 309 0.04 18.04 -1.96
CA GLY A 309 -1.37 17.92 -1.55
C GLY A 309 -1.88 18.66 -0.33
N LEU A 310 -1.06 19.26 0.52
CA LEU A 310 -1.57 20.07 1.63
C LEU A 310 -2.31 21.30 1.11
N ASP A 311 -3.51 21.52 1.64
CA ASP A 311 -4.35 22.66 1.25
C ASP A 311 -3.96 23.90 2.07
N LEU A 312 -2.76 24.41 1.79
CA LEU A 312 -2.18 25.55 2.48
C LEU A 312 -1.88 26.68 1.46
N SER A 313 -2.22 27.90 1.82
CA SER A 313 -1.89 29.12 1.07
C SER A 313 -1.25 30.14 1.99
N GLY A 314 -0.23 30.84 1.50
CA GLY A 314 0.43 31.93 2.17
C GLY A 314 0.61 33.13 1.25
N ARG A 315 0.71 34.34 1.82
CA ARG A 315 1.07 35.55 1.07
C ARG A 315 2.54 35.52 0.63
N THR A 316 3.41 35.07 1.52
CA THR A 316 4.85 34.96 1.30
C THR A 316 5.25 33.48 1.32
N LEU A 317 5.98 33.05 0.30
CA LEU A 317 6.70 31.78 0.25
C LEU A 317 8.20 32.09 0.32
N VAL A 318 8.89 31.49 1.30
CA VAL A 318 10.34 31.42 1.34
C VAL A 318 10.76 30.00 1.02
N THR A 319 11.63 29.79 0.03
CA THR A 319 12.01 28.45 -0.38
C THR A 319 13.50 28.31 -0.66
N GLU A 320 14.09 27.21 -0.25
CA GLU A 320 15.38 26.79 -0.80
C GLU A 320 15.23 26.42 -2.28
N LEU A 321 16.27 26.65 -3.05
CA LEU A 321 16.37 26.21 -4.44
C LEU A 321 16.23 24.69 -4.51
N ALA A 322 15.37 24.23 -5.42
CA ALA A 322 15.02 22.81 -5.61
C ALA A 322 14.86 22.51 -7.11
N PRO A 323 14.72 21.25 -7.53
CA PRO A 323 14.35 20.91 -8.90
C PRO A 323 13.07 21.63 -9.35
N TRP A 324 12.97 21.89 -10.65
CA TRP A 324 11.91 22.75 -11.20
C TRP A 324 10.50 22.34 -10.80
N ALA A 325 10.19 21.05 -10.88
CA ALA A 325 8.86 20.56 -10.53
C ALA A 325 8.50 20.83 -9.08
N SER A 326 9.44 20.60 -8.14
CA SER A 326 9.29 20.94 -6.72
C SER A 326 9.04 22.42 -6.53
N LEU A 327 9.81 23.28 -7.22
CA LEU A 327 9.63 24.72 -7.15
C LEU A 327 8.23 25.15 -7.61
N VAL A 328 7.73 24.61 -8.73
CA VAL A 328 6.39 24.89 -9.23
C VAL A 328 5.32 24.53 -8.20
N GLN A 329 5.46 23.41 -7.52
CA GLN A 329 4.54 22.99 -6.46
C GLN A 329 4.60 23.90 -5.24
N ARG A 330 5.81 24.27 -4.80
CA ARG A 330 6.02 25.23 -3.70
C ARG A 330 5.41 26.60 -4.06
N ALA A 331 5.71 27.13 -5.25
CA ALA A 331 5.11 28.37 -5.74
C ALA A 331 3.58 28.29 -5.80
N GLY A 332 3.02 27.11 -6.06
CA GLY A 332 1.58 26.84 -5.98
C GLY A 332 0.98 27.01 -4.57
N ARG A 333 1.79 27.16 -3.51
CA ARG A 333 1.35 27.48 -2.14
C ARG A 333 1.36 28.97 -1.83
N CYS A 334 1.85 29.79 -2.73
CA CYS A 334 1.85 31.24 -2.61
C CYS A 334 0.64 31.82 -3.34
N ASN A 335 -0.21 32.55 -2.62
CA ASN A 335 -1.42 33.20 -3.17
C ASN A 335 -2.27 32.20 -4.01
N ARG A 336 -2.50 31.02 -3.44
CA ARG A 336 -3.07 29.86 -4.15
C ARG A 336 -4.46 30.13 -4.73
N TYR A 337 -5.28 30.83 -3.96
CA TYR A 337 -6.67 31.11 -4.29
C TYR A 337 -6.91 32.52 -4.81
N GLY A 338 -5.84 33.34 -4.94
CA GLY A 338 -5.98 34.74 -5.28
C GLY A 338 -6.50 35.62 -4.14
N GLU A 339 -6.31 35.16 -2.90
CA GLU A 339 -6.71 35.87 -1.69
C GLU A 339 -5.97 37.19 -1.46
N HIS A 340 -4.85 37.39 -2.16
CA HIS A 340 -4.06 38.62 -2.21
C HIS A 340 -4.11 39.21 -3.62
N PRO A 341 -5.00 40.20 -3.88
CA PRO A 341 -5.16 40.77 -5.22
C PRO A 341 -3.90 41.46 -5.77
N GLU A 342 -3.06 41.98 -4.88
CA GLU A 342 -1.75 42.59 -5.23
C GLU A 342 -0.69 41.53 -5.59
N GLY A 343 -1.00 40.25 -5.43
CA GLY A 343 -0.09 39.14 -5.64
C GLY A 343 0.57 38.63 -4.34
N GLY A 344 1.25 37.50 -4.46
CA GLY A 344 2.11 36.96 -3.40
C GLY A 344 3.59 37.10 -3.74
N ASP A 345 4.44 36.87 -2.75
CA ASP A 345 5.90 36.96 -2.89
C ASP A 345 6.54 35.57 -2.78
N VAL A 346 7.32 35.15 -3.78
CA VAL A 346 8.12 33.93 -3.81
C VAL A 346 9.59 34.32 -3.68
N LEU A 347 10.10 34.11 -2.48
CA LEU A 347 11.48 34.43 -2.11
C LEU A 347 12.30 33.14 -2.11
N TRP A 348 13.40 33.11 -2.86
CA TRP A 348 14.22 31.91 -2.97
C TRP A 348 15.66 32.14 -2.56
N CYS A 349 16.30 31.13 -1.95
CA CYS A 349 17.69 31.15 -1.56
C CYS A 349 18.40 29.86 -1.98
N THR A 350 19.72 29.92 -2.12
CA THR A 350 20.54 28.75 -2.42
C THR A 350 20.92 28.05 -1.11
N PRO A 351 20.59 26.76 -0.92
CA PRO A 351 21.04 26.03 0.27
C PRO A 351 22.55 25.75 0.24
N PRO A 352 23.17 25.43 1.38
CA PRO A 352 24.63 25.23 1.49
C PRO A 352 25.21 24.18 0.53
N GLU A 353 24.45 23.14 0.24
CA GLU A 353 24.83 22.08 -0.70
C GLU A 353 24.69 22.48 -2.19
N GLY A 354 24.22 23.67 -2.45
CA GLY A 354 23.89 24.12 -3.81
C GLY A 354 22.46 23.80 -4.21
N GLY A 355 22.15 23.85 -5.50
CA GLY A 355 20.81 23.55 -6.02
C GLY A 355 20.81 23.42 -7.53
N ASP A 356 19.63 23.16 -8.11
CA ASP A 356 19.48 22.98 -9.56
C ASP A 356 19.83 24.24 -10.35
N PRO A 357 20.91 24.20 -11.19
CA PRO A 357 21.35 25.40 -11.93
C PRO A 357 20.34 25.87 -12.99
N ALA A 358 19.51 24.98 -13.54
CA ALA A 358 18.54 25.33 -14.56
C ALA A 358 17.38 26.11 -13.93
N THR A 359 16.88 25.66 -12.79
CA THR A 359 15.90 26.37 -11.97
C THR A 359 16.43 27.73 -11.53
N ALA A 360 17.68 27.80 -11.04
CA ALA A 360 18.29 29.06 -10.63
C ALA A 360 18.37 30.09 -11.77
N ARG A 361 18.76 29.67 -12.97
CA ARG A 361 18.81 30.56 -14.16
C ARG A 361 17.43 31.11 -14.50
N TRP A 362 16.39 30.27 -14.47
CA TRP A 362 15.04 30.72 -14.77
C TRP A 362 14.54 31.72 -13.74
N LEU A 363 14.73 31.47 -12.46
CA LEU A 363 14.33 32.36 -11.36
C LEU A 363 15.03 33.71 -11.46
N THR A 364 16.35 33.73 -11.72
CA THR A 364 17.14 34.96 -11.90
C THR A 364 16.67 35.74 -13.10
N ALA A 365 16.31 35.09 -14.21
CA ALA A 365 15.77 35.78 -15.39
C ALA A 365 14.38 36.43 -15.18
N HIS A 366 13.66 36.00 -14.14
CA HIS A 366 12.33 36.52 -13.76
C HIS A 366 12.35 37.32 -12.46
N GLU A 367 13.52 37.70 -11.98
CA GLU A 367 13.68 38.46 -10.74
C GLU A 367 12.90 39.78 -10.79
N GLY A 368 12.19 40.13 -9.72
CA GLY A 368 11.35 41.32 -9.63
C GLY A 368 10.06 41.27 -10.46
N ARG A 369 9.86 40.23 -11.26
CA ARG A 369 8.67 40.09 -12.12
C ARG A 369 7.56 39.28 -11.43
N ALA A 370 6.32 39.63 -11.78
CA ALA A 370 5.16 38.80 -11.42
C ALA A 370 5.01 37.69 -12.46
N VAL A 371 4.89 36.46 -11.97
CA VAL A 371 4.68 35.23 -12.77
C VAL A 371 3.34 34.58 -12.47
N THR A 372 2.73 33.97 -13.46
CA THR A 372 1.48 33.21 -13.35
C THR A 372 1.74 31.72 -13.31
N PRO A 373 0.79 30.90 -12.80
CA PRO A 373 0.89 29.43 -12.88
C PRO A 373 1.12 28.92 -14.31
N ALA A 374 0.50 29.54 -15.30
CA ALA A 374 0.66 29.16 -16.69
C ALA A 374 2.09 29.41 -17.22
N GLN A 375 2.74 30.49 -16.79
CA GLN A 375 4.14 30.77 -17.14
C GLN A 375 5.10 29.75 -16.48
N LEU A 376 4.84 29.40 -15.22
CA LEU A 376 5.62 28.35 -14.53
C LEU A 376 5.50 27.01 -15.27
N GLN A 377 4.31 26.61 -15.71
CA GLN A 377 4.09 25.37 -16.46
C GLN A 377 4.67 25.40 -17.88
N ALA A 378 4.71 26.56 -18.52
CA ALA A 378 5.23 26.73 -19.88
C ALA A 378 6.77 26.68 -19.93
N ALA A 379 7.44 26.83 -18.80
CA ALA A 379 8.90 26.82 -18.73
C ALA A 379 9.46 25.47 -19.23
N ARG A 380 10.52 25.55 -20.05
CA ARG A 380 11.20 24.39 -20.62
C ARG A 380 12.47 24.10 -19.84
N ILE A 381 12.32 23.42 -18.71
CA ILE A 381 13.43 22.96 -17.87
C ILE A 381 13.41 21.45 -17.90
N ASP A 382 14.54 20.85 -18.25
CA ASP A 382 14.68 19.39 -18.27
C ASP A 382 14.77 18.86 -16.85
N GLU A 383 13.98 17.82 -16.59
CA GLU A 383 14.00 17.10 -15.32
C GLU A 383 14.86 15.83 -15.46
N PRO A 384 15.49 15.36 -14.37
CA PRO A 384 16.27 14.14 -14.42
C PRO A 384 15.40 12.95 -14.84
N VAL A 385 15.93 12.10 -15.72
CA VAL A 385 15.27 10.86 -16.11
C VAL A 385 15.36 9.87 -14.95
N PRO A 386 14.24 9.32 -14.49
CA PRO A 386 14.26 8.36 -13.39
C PRO A 386 14.96 7.06 -13.79
N PRO A 387 15.56 6.33 -12.82
CA PRO A 387 16.24 5.06 -13.09
C PRO A 387 15.27 4.04 -13.71
N PRO A 388 15.80 3.03 -14.46
CA PRO A 388 14.95 2.04 -15.13
C PRO A 388 14.19 1.19 -14.11
N GLY A 389 12.89 0.95 -14.36
CA GLY A 389 12.06 0.03 -13.59
C GLY A 389 12.34 -1.44 -13.94
N PRO A 390 11.63 -2.40 -13.27
CA PRO A 390 11.84 -3.83 -13.44
C PRO A 390 11.59 -4.30 -14.88
N GLY A 391 12.41 -5.23 -15.35
CA GLY A 391 12.21 -5.90 -16.62
C GLY A 391 11.25 -7.10 -16.51
N ARG A 392 11.03 -7.80 -17.65
CA ARG A 392 10.23 -9.04 -17.68
C ARG A 392 10.84 -10.13 -16.79
N ALA A 393 12.16 -10.30 -16.86
CA ALA A 393 12.84 -11.33 -16.06
C ALA A 393 12.68 -11.06 -14.55
N ASP A 394 12.84 -9.80 -14.14
CA ASP A 394 12.64 -9.42 -12.74
C ASP A 394 11.21 -9.72 -12.25
N LEU A 395 10.19 -9.34 -13.05
CA LEU A 395 8.81 -9.61 -12.70
C LEU A 395 8.51 -11.11 -12.57
N LEU A 396 9.04 -11.92 -13.49
CA LEU A 396 8.87 -13.37 -13.45
C LEU A 396 9.62 -14.01 -12.28
N ALA A 397 10.78 -13.49 -11.91
CA ALA A 397 11.51 -13.93 -10.71
C ALA A 397 10.75 -13.56 -9.43
N LEU A 398 10.16 -12.35 -9.35
CA LEU A 398 9.34 -11.93 -8.22
C LEU A 398 8.07 -12.77 -8.05
N PHE A 399 7.60 -13.43 -9.10
CA PHE A 399 6.41 -14.28 -9.06
C PHE A 399 6.64 -15.55 -8.22
N ASP A 400 7.86 -16.02 -8.08
CA ASP A 400 8.21 -17.06 -7.11
C ASP A 400 8.27 -16.45 -5.70
N THR A 401 7.43 -16.94 -4.81
CA THR A 401 7.34 -16.50 -3.42
C THR A 401 7.90 -17.54 -2.45
N ALA A 402 8.61 -18.57 -2.96
CA ALA A 402 9.31 -19.53 -2.12
C ALA A 402 10.35 -18.78 -1.26
N PRO A 403 10.47 -19.10 0.04
CA PRO A 403 11.52 -18.54 0.88
C PRO A 403 12.89 -18.91 0.30
N ASP A 404 13.81 -17.96 0.24
CA ASP A 404 15.21 -18.27 -0.03
C ASP A 404 15.78 -19.10 1.12
N SER A 405 16.62 -20.07 0.80
CA SER A 405 17.03 -21.16 1.66
C SER A 405 17.75 -20.77 2.97
N ASP A 406 18.10 -19.49 3.18
CA ASP A 406 18.98 -19.09 4.27
C ASP A 406 18.51 -17.90 5.14
N THR A 407 17.34 -17.31 4.92
CA THR A 407 16.93 -16.09 5.63
C THR A 407 15.53 -16.09 6.25
N ASP A 408 14.71 -17.10 5.99
CA ASP A 408 13.42 -17.29 6.65
C ASP A 408 13.44 -18.50 7.58
N SER A 409 14.51 -18.64 8.34
CA SER A 409 14.50 -19.54 9.50
C SER A 409 13.64 -18.88 10.57
N ASP A 410 12.47 -19.46 10.82
CA ASP A 410 11.86 -19.42 12.14
C ASP A 410 12.85 -20.14 13.08
N SER A 411 13.94 -19.48 13.44
CA SER A 411 14.98 -20.08 14.25
C SER A 411 14.74 -19.79 15.72
N ASP A 412 14.23 -20.79 16.41
CA ASP A 412 14.74 -21.08 17.74
C ASP A 412 16.15 -21.64 17.55
N SER A 413 17.18 -20.83 17.50
CA SER A 413 18.56 -21.22 17.86
C SER A 413 19.49 -20.03 17.86
N ASP A 414 20.05 -19.77 19.04
CA ASP A 414 21.26 -18.99 19.28
C ASP A 414 22.44 -19.50 18.43
N THR A 415 22.83 -18.77 17.39
CA THR A 415 24.22 -18.78 16.91
C THR A 415 24.54 -17.52 16.13
N ASP A 416 25.48 -16.76 16.67
CA ASP A 416 26.25 -15.70 16.03
C ASP A 416 26.90 -16.18 14.73
N SER A 417 26.47 -15.69 13.59
CA SER A 417 27.32 -15.60 12.39
C SER A 417 26.55 -14.79 11.32
N ALA A 418 26.99 -13.57 11.07
CA ALA A 418 26.56 -12.79 9.93
C ALA A 418 27.14 -13.34 8.62
N PRO A 419 26.35 -13.41 7.55
CA PRO A 419 26.87 -13.20 6.21
C PRO A 419 26.19 -12.05 5.48
N ASP A 420 27.02 -11.23 4.85
CA ASP A 420 26.65 -10.24 3.86
C ASP A 420 26.03 -10.95 2.63
N THR A 421 24.72 -11.04 2.59
CA THR A 421 23.97 -11.34 1.36
C THR A 421 22.68 -10.54 1.36
N GLU A 422 22.55 -9.66 0.33
CA GLU A 422 21.36 -8.88 0.10
C GLU A 422 20.14 -9.79 -0.01
N THR A 423 19.23 -9.68 0.94
CA THR A 423 17.96 -10.41 0.94
C THR A 423 17.10 -9.99 -0.25
N PRO A 424 16.43 -10.90 -0.96
CA PRO A 424 15.56 -10.56 -2.11
C PRO A 424 14.42 -9.57 -1.81
N ALA A 425 14.08 -9.35 -0.55
CA ALA A 425 13.15 -8.31 -0.13
C ALA A 425 13.66 -6.91 -0.45
N THR A 426 14.97 -6.67 -0.33
CA THR A 426 15.64 -5.39 -0.64
C THR A 426 15.76 -5.13 -2.15
N ALA A 427 15.62 -6.17 -2.97
CA ALA A 427 15.76 -6.02 -4.42
C ALA A 427 14.68 -5.16 -5.09
N VAL A 428 13.49 -5.01 -4.50
CA VAL A 428 12.41 -4.21 -5.09
C VAL A 428 12.44 -2.75 -4.67
N ASP A 429 13.08 -2.43 -3.55
CA ASP A 429 13.12 -1.08 -2.97
C ASP A 429 13.67 -0.07 -3.98
N ARG A 430 14.74 -0.42 -4.69
CA ARG A 430 15.36 0.39 -5.74
C ARG A 430 14.43 0.79 -6.89
N TRP A 431 13.33 0.06 -7.09
CA TRP A 431 12.33 0.33 -8.12
C TRP A 431 11.14 1.12 -7.61
N ILE A 432 11.05 1.34 -6.31
CA ILE A 432 9.87 1.93 -5.66
C ILE A 432 10.18 3.32 -5.11
N CYS A 433 11.27 3.47 -4.36
CA CYS A 433 11.63 4.72 -3.70
C CYS A 433 13.15 4.83 -3.52
N GLU A 434 13.61 6.03 -3.22
CA GLU A 434 14.99 6.24 -2.81
C GLU A 434 15.24 5.63 -1.42
N PRO A 435 16.45 5.10 -1.14
CA PRO A 435 16.76 4.47 0.14
C PRO A 435 16.48 5.35 1.37
N SER A 436 16.65 6.67 1.21
CA SER A 436 16.39 7.67 2.27
C SER A 436 14.90 7.86 2.60
N GLU A 437 14.00 7.38 1.74
CA GLU A 437 12.55 7.50 1.90
C GLU A 437 11.94 6.27 2.58
N LEU A 438 12.72 5.18 2.73
CA LEU A 438 12.26 3.96 3.36
C LEU A 438 11.94 4.18 4.83
N THR A 439 10.73 3.85 5.25
CA THR A 439 10.25 4.02 6.62
C THR A 439 9.67 2.75 7.21
N ALA A 440 9.82 2.57 8.52
CA ALA A 440 8.97 1.69 9.31
C ALA A 440 7.96 2.52 10.12
N LEU A 441 6.98 1.84 10.70
CA LEU A 441 5.89 2.45 11.44
C LEU A 441 6.07 2.19 12.93
N VAL A 442 6.21 3.25 13.71
CA VAL A 442 6.54 3.18 15.14
C VAL A 442 5.37 3.71 15.97
N ALA A 443 5.00 2.97 16.99
CA ALA A 443 4.10 3.42 18.04
C ALA A 443 4.82 3.41 19.41
N TRP A 444 4.32 4.20 20.34
CA TRP A 444 4.86 4.30 21.69
C TRP A 444 3.81 3.92 22.70
N ARG A 445 4.17 2.96 23.58
CA ARG A 445 3.37 2.57 24.72
C ARG A 445 4.26 2.36 25.93
N ALA A 446 3.70 2.51 27.13
CA ALA A 446 4.44 2.26 28.35
C ALA A 446 4.19 0.83 28.81
N TRP A 447 5.25 0.10 29.15
CA TRP A 447 5.18 -1.26 29.70
C TRP A 447 6.20 -1.47 30.82
N GLU A 448 6.08 -2.57 31.56
CA GLU A 448 7.04 -2.98 32.58
C GLU A 448 8.41 -3.33 31.94
N PRO A 449 9.51 -3.36 32.72
CA PRO A 449 10.88 -3.50 32.18
C PRO A 449 11.13 -4.74 31.33
N THR A 450 10.28 -5.74 31.36
CA THR A 450 10.41 -7.01 30.64
C THR A 450 9.87 -6.98 29.20
N GLY A 451 9.21 -5.88 28.78
CA GLY A 451 8.63 -5.74 27.45
C GLY A 451 7.10 -5.59 27.47
N PRO A 452 6.47 -5.45 26.28
CA PRO A 452 5.02 -5.42 26.14
C PRO A 452 4.36 -6.68 26.70
N ALA A 453 3.13 -6.55 27.19
CA ALA A 453 2.33 -7.70 27.64
C ALA A 453 2.08 -8.68 26.46
N GLU A 454 1.90 -9.97 26.73
CA GLU A 454 1.65 -10.96 25.66
C GLU A 454 0.36 -10.63 24.87
N ASP A 455 -0.63 -10.07 25.53
CA ASP A 455 -1.93 -9.65 24.99
C ASP A 455 -1.95 -8.20 24.50
N GLU A 456 -0.81 -7.48 24.55
CA GLU A 456 -0.72 -6.10 24.06
C GLU A 456 -1.23 -6.01 22.62
N PRO A 457 -2.28 -5.21 22.32
CA PRO A 457 -2.89 -5.18 20.99
C PRO A 457 -1.97 -4.53 19.96
N ASP A 458 -2.20 -4.82 18.67
CA ASP A 458 -1.50 -4.15 17.58
C ASP A 458 -1.76 -2.64 17.61
N PRO A 459 -0.76 -1.80 17.26
CA PRO A 459 -0.94 -0.36 17.18
C PRO A 459 -2.04 0.03 16.20
N ALA A 460 -2.93 0.92 16.62
CA ALA A 460 -3.91 1.54 15.74
C ALA A 460 -3.22 2.53 14.76
N GLY A 461 -3.83 2.77 13.61
CA GLY A 461 -3.28 3.68 12.60
C GLY A 461 -2.99 5.09 13.11
N ALA A 462 -3.76 5.59 14.09
CA ALA A 462 -3.56 6.90 14.71
C ALA A 462 -2.27 6.98 15.57
N GLU A 463 -1.84 5.86 16.16
CA GLU A 463 -0.63 5.77 16.99
C GLU A 463 0.66 5.72 16.16
N LEU A 464 0.55 5.33 14.88
CA LEU A 464 1.71 5.04 14.03
C LEU A 464 2.36 6.32 13.49
N CYS A 465 3.67 6.42 13.68
CA CYS A 465 4.55 7.42 13.13
C CYS A 465 5.48 6.75 12.11
N PRO A 466 5.55 7.20 10.85
CA PRO A 466 6.59 6.76 9.95
C PRO A 466 7.95 7.27 10.45
N VAL A 467 8.95 6.40 10.45
CA VAL A 467 10.31 6.72 10.90
C VAL A 467 11.30 6.17 9.88
N PRO A 468 12.33 6.96 9.47
CA PRO A 468 13.35 6.48 8.54
C PRO A 468 14.06 5.23 9.05
N LEU A 469 14.19 4.20 8.19
CA LEU A 469 14.85 2.95 8.56
C LEU A 469 16.29 3.17 9.02
N GLY A 470 17.04 4.03 8.33
CA GLY A 470 18.42 4.34 8.70
C GLY A 470 18.57 4.97 10.10
N GLU A 471 17.53 5.67 10.60
CA GLU A 471 17.54 6.19 11.98
C GLU A 471 17.14 5.10 12.99
N LEU A 472 16.23 4.21 12.64
CA LEU A 472 15.85 3.08 13.49
C LEU A 472 16.99 2.07 13.69
N GLN A 473 17.77 1.83 12.65
CA GLN A 473 18.97 0.96 12.73
C GLN A 473 20.06 1.49 13.70
N GLN A 474 20.02 2.77 14.03
CA GLN A 474 20.93 3.39 15.00
C GLN A 474 20.44 3.29 16.45
N LEU A 475 19.21 2.81 16.68
CA LEU A 475 18.70 2.60 18.03
C LEU A 475 19.45 1.44 18.72
N PRO A 476 19.65 1.52 20.04
CA PRO A 476 20.20 0.40 20.80
C PRO A 476 19.37 -0.86 20.64
N ALA A 477 20.02 -2.01 20.57
CA ALA A 477 19.34 -3.31 20.49
C ALA A 477 18.35 -3.49 21.65
N GLY A 478 17.19 -4.10 21.36
CA GLY A 478 16.14 -4.35 22.35
C GLY A 478 15.22 -3.16 22.66
N ARG A 479 15.43 -1.98 22.04
CA ARG A 479 14.51 -0.83 22.23
C ARG A 479 13.22 -0.95 21.43
N ALA A 480 13.28 -1.61 20.28
CA ALA A 480 12.12 -1.84 19.42
C ALA A 480 11.59 -3.25 19.62
N TRP A 481 10.28 -3.40 19.62
CA TRP A 481 9.57 -4.66 19.73
C TRP A 481 8.69 -4.87 18.50
N LEU A 482 8.62 -6.13 18.07
CA LEU A 482 7.81 -6.56 16.92
C LEU A 482 6.88 -7.68 17.39
N ARG A 483 5.65 -7.68 16.89
CA ARG A 483 4.76 -8.82 17.09
C ARG A 483 5.10 -9.91 16.09
N ASP A 484 5.44 -11.08 16.60
CA ASP A 484 5.68 -12.26 15.76
C ASP A 484 4.38 -12.67 15.06
N ALA A 485 4.46 -12.86 13.75
CA ALA A 485 3.29 -13.19 12.95
C ALA A 485 2.80 -14.63 13.11
N LEU A 486 3.65 -15.53 13.69
CA LEU A 486 3.34 -16.94 13.81
C LEU A 486 2.66 -17.28 15.14
N ASP A 487 3.24 -16.82 16.24
CA ASP A 487 2.74 -17.10 17.57
C ASP A 487 1.94 -15.94 18.20
N GLY A 488 1.94 -14.78 17.55
CA GLY A 488 1.22 -13.58 18.00
C GLY A 488 1.84 -12.88 19.20
N ARG A 489 3.05 -13.27 19.63
CA ARG A 489 3.74 -12.71 20.79
C ARG A 489 4.62 -11.54 20.42
N TRP A 490 4.81 -10.64 21.36
CA TRP A 490 5.78 -9.57 21.23
C TRP A 490 7.19 -10.06 21.55
N ARG A 491 8.15 -9.75 20.67
CA ARG A 491 9.57 -10.03 20.87
C ARG A 491 10.43 -8.81 20.52
N PRO A 492 11.66 -8.71 21.05
CA PRO A 492 12.59 -7.70 20.59
C PRO A 492 12.82 -7.81 19.08
N ALA A 493 12.82 -6.66 18.41
CA ALA A 493 13.10 -6.61 16.98
C ALA A 493 14.60 -6.82 16.71
N LEU A 494 14.89 -7.71 15.77
CA LEU A 494 16.23 -7.94 15.25
C LEU A 494 16.53 -6.97 14.09
N PRO A 495 17.79 -6.76 13.71
CA PRO A 495 18.13 -5.90 12.55
C PRO A 495 17.40 -6.31 11.26
N ALA A 496 17.20 -7.60 11.02
CA ALA A 496 16.48 -8.12 9.86
C ALA A 496 14.97 -7.80 9.86
N ASP A 497 14.38 -7.50 11.02
CA ASP A 497 12.98 -7.08 11.15
C ASP A 497 12.76 -5.61 10.77
N LEU A 498 13.84 -4.81 10.75
CA LEU A 498 13.79 -3.40 10.39
C LEU A 498 13.69 -3.23 8.87
N ARG A 499 12.52 -3.48 8.35
CA ARG A 499 12.18 -3.45 6.92
C ARG A 499 11.08 -2.43 6.62
N PRO A 500 10.93 -1.99 5.36
CA PRO A 500 9.88 -1.05 4.98
C PRO A 500 8.50 -1.52 5.42
N GLY A 501 7.76 -0.63 6.09
CA GLY A 501 6.41 -0.91 6.58
C GLY A 501 6.31 -1.79 7.82
N ALA A 502 7.43 -2.25 8.42
CA ALA A 502 7.40 -2.97 9.70
C ALA A 502 6.71 -2.13 10.78
N ARG A 503 5.92 -2.79 11.64
CA ARG A 503 5.25 -2.14 12.78
C ARG A 503 6.00 -2.46 14.06
N LEU A 504 6.47 -1.43 14.71
CA LEU A 504 7.32 -1.53 15.87
C LEU A 504 6.71 -0.81 17.07
N LEU A 505 6.88 -1.36 18.26
CA LEU A 505 6.61 -0.69 19.51
C LEU A 505 7.91 -0.20 20.16
N LEU A 506 7.89 1.01 20.68
CA LEU A 506 8.95 1.61 21.51
C LEU A 506 8.37 1.97 22.87
N ASP A 507 9.20 1.85 23.93
CA ASP A 507 8.79 2.29 25.27
C ASP A 507 8.63 3.82 25.30
N ALA A 508 7.42 4.28 25.57
CA ALA A 508 7.08 5.70 25.65
C ALA A 508 7.94 6.47 26.66
N ARG A 509 8.42 5.83 27.72
CA ARG A 509 9.31 6.43 28.73
C ARG A 509 10.71 6.70 28.19
N SER A 510 11.09 6.02 27.12
CA SER A 510 12.39 6.20 26.47
C SER A 510 12.48 7.43 25.57
N GLY A 511 11.37 8.15 25.38
CA GLY A 511 11.31 9.33 24.52
C GLY A 511 11.41 9.01 23.01
N GLY A 512 11.96 9.95 22.27
CA GLY A 512 12.15 9.80 20.81
C GLY A 512 11.08 10.46 19.97
N TYR A 513 10.08 11.10 20.57
CA TYR A 513 9.01 11.77 19.85
C TYR A 513 8.44 12.95 20.64
N LEU A 514 8.09 14.02 19.94
CA LEU A 514 7.40 15.18 20.51
C LEU A 514 6.19 15.53 19.62
N PRO A 515 4.99 15.77 20.19
CA PRO A 515 3.78 16.04 19.40
C PRO A 515 3.85 17.25 18.46
N ASP A 516 4.66 18.26 18.83
CA ASP A 516 4.88 19.50 18.09
C ASP A 516 6.08 19.45 17.11
N ARG A 517 6.94 18.43 17.23
CA ARG A 517 8.18 18.28 16.43
C ARG A 517 8.30 16.95 15.71
N GLY A 518 7.40 16.00 15.94
CA GLY A 518 7.43 14.67 15.36
C GLY A 518 8.56 13.80 15.91
N TRP A 519 9.05 12.88 15.10
CA TRP A 519 10.17 12.00 15.44
C TRP A 519 11.41 12.80 15.84
N THR A 520 11.86 12.64 17.07
CA THR A 520 12.99 13.32 17.69
C THR A 520 13.82 12.32 18.48
N PRO A 521 14.66 11.50 17.83
CA PRO A 521 15.29 10.30 18.43
C PRO A 521 16.16 10.60 19.66
N ARG A 522 16.64 11.84 19.80
CA ARG A 522 17.48 12.27 20.94
C ARG A 522 16.70 12.89 22.10
N SER A 523 15.38 13.07 21.96
CA SER A 523 14.56 13.63 23.03
C SER A 523 14.37 12.59 24.14
N PRO A 524 14.72 12.89 25.41
CA PRO A 524 14.47 12.00 26.53
C PRO A 524 13.05 12.15 27.10
N ALA A 525 12.27 13.12 26.61
CA ALA A 525 10.95 13.40 27.14
C ALA A 525 10.01 12.22 26.87
N PRO A 526 9.27 11.73 27.87
CA PRO A 526 8.28 10.67 27.67
C PRO A 526 7.27 11.03 26.60
N VAL A 527 6.93 10.06 25.77
CA VAL A 527 5.97 10.25 24.66
C VAL A 527 4.55 10.15 25.22
N PRO A 528 3.68 11.13 24.98
CA PRO A 528 2.28 11.04 25.40
C PRO A 528 1.58 9.88 24.71
N PRO A 529 0.79 9.06 25.43
CA PRO A 529 0.03 7.97 24.81
C PRO A 529 -1.04 8.54 23.87
N GLU A 530 -1.26 7.86 22.76
CA GLU A 530 -2.46 8.02 21.93
C GLU A 530 -3.47 6.97 22.35
N ALA A 531 -4.76 7.25 22.18
CA ALA A 531 -5.80 6.30 22.52
C ALA A 531 -5.66 5.05 21.63
N ALA A 532 -5.54 3.88 22.25
CA ALA A 532 -5.62 2.62 21.56
C ALA A 532 -6.97 2.54 20.83
N GLY A 533 -6.97 2.03 19.61
CA GLY A 533 -8.23 1.78 18.90
C GLY A 533 -9.11 0.77 19.67
N PRO A 534 -10.41 0.71 19.37
CA PRO A 534 -11.29 -0.27 20.00
C PRO A 534 -10.77 -1.68 19.78
N GLU A 535 -10.71 -2.47 20.84
CA GLU A 535 -10.40 -3.90 20.76
C GLU A 535 -11.37 -4.58 19.80
N ARG A 536 -10.84 -5.40 18.91
CA ARG A 536 -11.66 -6.21 18.02
C ARG A 536 -11.97 -7.53 18.71
N PRO A 537 -13.21 -7.97 18.74
CA PRO A 537 -13.53 -9.30 19.24
C PRO A 537 -12.76 -10.33 18.39
N ALA A 538 -12.14 -11.32 19.03
CA ALA A 538 -11.55 -12.44 18.34
C ALA A 538 -12.67 -13.28 17.72
N TYR A 539 -12.49 -13.68 16.47
CA TYR A 539 -13.39 -14.53 15.73
C TYR A 539 -12.72 -15.88 15.47
N GLY A 540 -13.47 -16.93 15.48
CA GLY A 540 -12.98 -18.25 15.16
C GLY A 540 -14.11 -19.23 14.84
N CYS A 541 -13.75 -20.39 14.33
CA CYS A 541 -14.72 -21.42 13.96
C CYS A 541 -15.47 -21.93 15.21
N THR A 542 -16.79 -21.80 15.20
CA THR A 542 -17.65 -22.17 16.36
C THR A 542 -18.27 -23.56 16.23
N THR A 543 -18.10 -24.23 15.10
CA THR A 543 -18.66 -25.55 14.81
C THR A 543 -17.61 -26.47 14.21
N TRP A 544 -17.82 -27.78 14.33
CA TRP A 544 -17.06 -28.74 13.54
C TRP A 544 -17.53 -28.71 12.09
N VAL A 545 -16.60 -28.70 11.13
CA VAL A 545 -16.91 -28.70 9.70
C VAL A 545 -16.25 -29.92 9.06
N SER A 546 -17.03 -30.76 8.40
CA SER A 546 -16.50 -31.92 7.65
C SER A 546 -15.72 -31.46 6.42
N LEU A 547 -14.81 -32.30 5.96
CA LEU A 547 -14.01 -32.00 4.76
C LEU A 547 -14.90 -31.82 3.53
N ASP A 548 -15.82 -32.74 3.29
CA ASP A 548 -16.72 -32.66 2.13
C ASP A 548 -17.62 -31.41 2.14
N GLN A 549 -18.19 -31.08 3.32
CA GLN A 549 -18.99 -29.86 3.49
C GLN A 549 -18.19 -28.61 3.14
N HIS A 550 -16.97 -28.46 3.66
CA HIS A 550 -16.13 -27.30 3.38
C HIS A 550 -15.77 -27.18 1.90
N LEU A 551 -15.42 -28.30 1.27
CA LEU A 551 -15.09 -28.35 -0.14
C LEU A 551 -16.31 -27.96 -1.02
N GLN A 552 -17.52 -28.42 -0.67
CA GLN A 552 -18.73 -28.04 -1.37
C GLN A 552 -19.05 -26.55 -1.20
N GLU A 553 -19.02 -26.05 0.03
CA GLU A 553 -19.28 -24.63 0.32
C GLU A 553 -18.30 -23.70 -0.39
N THR A 554 -17.02 -24.10 -0.50
CA THR A 554 -16.01 -23.33 -1.22
C THR A 554 -16.27 -23.34 -2.73
N ALA A 555 -16.70 -24.47 -3.30
CA ALA A 555 -17.10 -24.51 -4.71
C ALA A 555 -18.34 -23.64 -4.97
N ASP A 556 -19.33 -23.65 -4.07
CA ASP A 556 -20.51 -22.79 -4.17
C ASP A 556 -20.16 -21.30 -4.11
N GLU A 557 -19.24 -20.90 -3.20
CA GLU A 557 -18.72 -19.53 -3.17
C GLU A 557 -17.97 -19.16 -4.44
N ALA A 558 -17.20 -20.08 -5.02
CA ALA A 558 -16.54 -19.85 -6.30
C ALA A 558 -17.56 -19.64 -7.43
N HIS A 559 -18.65 -20.40 -7.46
CA HIS A 559 -19.74 -20.18 -8.40
C HIS A 559 -20.38 -18.80 -8.25
N LEU A 560 -20.70 -18.38 -7.04
CA LEU A 560 -21.28 -17.07 -6.74
C LEU A 560 -20.35 -15.94 -7.17
N LEU A 561 -19.06 -16.06 -6.82
CA LEU A 561 -18.04 -15.09 -7.17
C LEU A 561 -17.88 -14.94 -8.68
N LEU A 562 -17.82 -16.05 -9.41
CA LEU A 562 -17.66 -16.08 -10.85
C LEU A 562 -18.92 -15.63 -11.62
N ALA A 563 -20.09 -15.74 -11.03
CA ALA A 563 -21.32 -15.16 -11.59
C ALA A 563 -21.24 -13.64 -11.69
N ALA A 564 -20.53 -12.99 -10.77
CA ALA A 564 -20.27 -11.55 -10.78
C ALA A 564 -19.08 -11.14 -11.67
N LEU A 565 -18.36 -12.11 -12.28
CA LEU A 565 -17.18 -11.91 -13.14
C LEU A 565 -17.39 -12.60 -14.50
N PRO A 566 -18.40 -12.19 -15.27
CA PRO A 566 -18.79 -12.89 -16.51
C PRO A 566 -17.75 -12.78 -17.64
N GLU A 567 -16.82 -11.83 -17.55
CA GLU A 567 -15.77 -11.58 -18.53
C GLU A 567 -14.67 -12.66 -18.59
N LEU A 568 -14.58 -13.52 -17.57
CA LEU A 568 -13.62 -14.63 -17.57
C LEU A 568 -14.03 -15.74 -18.56
N PRO A 569 -13.10 -16.27 -19.37
CA PRO A 569 -13.36 -17.41 -20.23
C PRO A 569 -13.92 -18.62 -19.48
N ALA A 570 -14.87 -19.34 -20.10
CA ALA A 570 -15.55 -20.47 -19.48
C ALA A 570 -14.58 -21.55 -18.95
N ALA A 571 -13.51 -21.85 -19.68
CA ALA A 571 -12.52 -22.84 -19.26
C ALA A 571 -11.78 -22.41 -17.97
N LEU A 572 -11.46 -21.12 -17.83
CA LEU A 572 -10.80 -20.59 -16.62
C LEU A 572 -11.78 -20.55 -15.43
N ARG A 573 -13.05 -20.26 -15.67
CA ARG A 573 -14.10 -20.30 -14.64
C ARG A 573 -14.28 -21.72 -14.11
N GLU A 574 -14.34 -22.71 -15.00
CA GLU A 574 -14.44 -24.12 -14.62
C GLU A 574 -13.20 -24.58 -13.84
N ALA A 575 -12.00 -24.16 -14.25
CA ALA A 575 -10.77 -24.48 -13.51
C ALA A 575 -10.80 -23.93 -12.08
N VAL A 576 -11.27 -22.70 -11.86
CA VAL A 576 -11.42 -22.09 -10.52
C VAL A 576 -12.42 -22.88 -9.67
N ILE A 577 -13.60 -23.25 -10.22
CA ILE A 577 -14.63 -24.01 -9.49
C ILE A 577 -14.07 -25.37 -9.07
N ARG A 578 -13.43 -26.08 -9.99
CA ARG A 578 -12.84 -27.38 -9.70
C ARG A 578 -11.68 -27.28 -8.70
N ALA A 579 -10.85 -26.25 -8.82
CA ALA A 579 -9.79 -26.00 -7.84
C ALA A 579 -10.37 -25.72 -6.45
N ALA A 580 -11.40 -24.89 -6.35
CA ALA A 580 -12.12 -24.62 -5.10
C ALA A 580 -12.73 -25.91 -4.50
N ARG A 581 -13.26 -26.80 -5.36
CA ARG A 581 -13.80 -28.12 -4.94
C ARG A 581 -12.74 -29.05 -4.35
N TYR A 582 -11.46 -28.88 -4.72
CA TYR A 582 -10.40 -29.83 -4.34
C TYR A 582 -9.27 -29.23 -3.51
N HIS A 583 -9.28 -27.91 -3.22
CA HIS A 583 -8.16 -27.19 -2.63
C HIS A 583 -7.67 -27.83 -1.32
N ASP A 584 -8.56 -28.32 -0.51
CA ASP A 584 -8.34 -28.85 0.83
C ASP A 584 -8.36 -30.40 0.93
N LEU A 585 -8.36 -31.11 -0.20
CA LEU A 585 -8.34 -32.59 -0.19
C LEU A 585 -7.23 -33.17 0.69
N GLY A 586 -6.08 -32.53 0.71
CA GLY A 586 -4.94 -32.96 1.52
C GLY A 586 -5.14 -32.88 3.03
N LYS A 587 -6.21 -32.25 3.51
CA LYS A 587 -6.61 -32.30 4.92
C LYS A 587 -7.03 -33.72 5.34
N CYS A 588 -7.28 -34.64 4.39
CA CYS A 588 -7.52 -36.06 4.69
C CYS A 588 -6.33 -36.77 5.34
N HIS A 589 -5.11 -36.23 5.24
CA HIS A 589 -3.90 -36.82 5.80
C HIS A 589 -3.96 -36.86 7.33
N ASP A 590 -3.50 -38.00 7.93
CA ASP A 590 -3.60 -38.25 9.37
C ASP A 590 -2.97 -37.14 10.21
N ALA A 591 -1.80 -36.62 9.82
CA ALA A 591 -1.13 -35.54 10.55
C ALA A 591 -2.01 -34.26 10.67
N PHE A 592 -2.87 -33.98 9.67
CA PHE A 592 -3.78 -32.85 9.73
C PHE A 592 -5.04 -33.19 10.54
N GLN A 593 -5.55 -34.41 10.43
CA GLN A 593 -6.70 -34.89 11.20
C GLN A 593 -6.38 -34.92 12.69
N GLU A 594 -5.19 -35.39 13.07
CA GLU A 594 -4.69 -35.36 14.44
C GLU A 594 -4.60 -33.92 14.98
N LYS A 595 -4.04 -33.01 14.19
CA LYS A 595 -3.98 -31.58 14.53
C LYS A 595 -5.35 -31.01 14.86
N LEU A 596 -6.38 -31.30 14.03
CA LEU A 596 -7.73 -30.75 14.22
C LEU A 596 -8.41 -31.26 15.48
N ARG A 597 -8.10 -32.51 15.89
CA ARG A 597 -8.71 -33.17 17.04
C ARG A 597 -7.97 -32.91 18.36
N ALA A 598 -6.69 -32.56 18.29
CA ALA A 598 -5.84 -32.40 19.45
C ALA A 598 -6.39 -31.37 20.45
N GLY A 599 -6.67 -31.80 21.68
CA GLY A 599 -7.14 -30.92 22.76
C GLY A 599 -8.54 -30.31 22.53
N ARG A 600 -9.33 -30.87 21.62
CA ARG A 600 -10.69 -30.41 21.33
C ARG A 600 -11.74 -31.40 21.86
N PRO A 601 -12.84 -30.91 22.47
CA PRO A 601 -13.89 -31.79 22.99
C PRO A 601 -14.76 -32.34 21.85
N ASP A 602 -15.14 -33.62 22.02
CA ASP A 602 -16.13 -34.30 21.20
C ASP A 602 -15.97 -34.16 19.68
N PRO A 603 -14.81 -34.54 19.11
CA PRO A 603 -14.62 -34.49 17.66
C PRO A 603 -15.53 -35.55 17.00
N PRO A 604 -16.29 -35.15 15.95
CA PRO A 604 -17.13 -36.11 15.23
C PRO A 604 -16.28 -37.09 14.42
N ASP A 605 -16.89 -38.24 14.08
CA ASP A 605 -16.30 -39.19 13.15
C ASP A 605 -16.18 -38.64 11.73
N GLY A 606 -15.28 -39.23 10.94
CA GLY A 606 -15.03 -38.85 9.54
C GLY A 606 -13.96 -37.76 9.37
N LEU A 607 -13.75 -37.34 8.12
CA LEU A 607 -12.71 -36.36 7.78
C LEU A 607 -13.20 -34.92 8.06
N LEU A 608 -12.36 -34.17 8.75
CA LEU A 608 -12.65 -32.78 9.16
C LEU A 608 -11.83 -31.77 8.36
N ALA A 609 -12.45 -30.61 8.04
CA ALA A 609 -11.77 -29.44 7.51
C ALA A 609 -11.44 -28.42 8.60
N LYS A 610 -12.31 -28.29 9.62
CA LYS A 610 -12.16 -27.28 10.68
C LYS A 610 -12.53 -27.86 12.03
N SER A 611 -11.80 -27.39 13.06
CA SER A 611 -12.09 -27.71 14.45
C SER A 611 -12.92 -26.62 15.12
N ARG A 612 -13.79 -27.03 16.01
CA ARG A 612 -14.57 -26.13 16.86
C ARG A 612 -13.68 -25.50 17.94
N ASN A 613 -13.73 -24.19 18.10
CA ASN A 613 -13.21 -23.51 19.27
C ASN A 613 -14.22 -23.62 20.43
N GLY A 614 -13.70 -23.80 21.64
CA GLY A 614 -14.52 -23.87 22.86
C GLY A 614 -14.99 -22.50 23.36
N ALA A 615 -15.82 -22.52 24.41
CA ALA A 615 -16.20 -21.31 25.15
C ALA A 615 -15.05 -20.73 25.98
N GLU A 616 -13.96 -21.49 26.18
CA GLU A 616 -12.74 -21.09 26.86
C GLU A 616 -11.57 -21.06 25.88
N PRO A 617 -10.50 -20.28 26.17
CA PRO A 617 -9.28 -20.30 25.36
C PRO A 617 -8.72 -21.72 25.27
N LEU A 618 -8.68 -22.26 24.05
CA LEU A 618 -8.06 -23.55 23.79
C LEU A 618 -6.63 -23.33 23.30
N PRO A 619 -5.70 -24.24 23.58
CA PRO A 619 -4.34 -24.13 23.09
C PRO A 619 -4.34 -24.06 21.55
N PRO A 620 -3.43 -23.30 20.95
CA PRO A 620 -3.32 -23.22 19.49
C PRO A 620 -3.12 -24.60 18.90
N LEU A 621 -3.74 -24.83 17.73
CA LEU A 621 -3.62 -26.09 17.00
C LEU A 621 -2.19 -26.23 16.47
N ARG A 622 -1.38 -27.07 17.12
CA ARG A 622 -0.03 -27.37 16.66
C ARG A 622 -0.04 -28.61 15.76
N PRO A 623 0.61 -28.59 14.60
CA PRO A 623 0.75 -29.78 13.78
C PRO A 623 1.63 -30.82 14.50
N THR A 624 1.29 -32.09 14.37
CA THR A 624 2.10 -33.22 14.87
C THR A 624 3.42 -33.35 14.11
N ARG A 625 3.44 -32.86 12.86
CA ARG A 625 4.65 -32.70 12.04
C ARG A 625 4.89 -31.19 11.79
N PRO A 626 6.08 -30.66 12.10
CA PRO A 626 6.45 -29.29 11.79
C PRO A 626 6.24 -28.99 10.28
N TYR A 627 5.88 -27.78 9.97
CA TYR A 627 5.73 -27.28 8.59
C TYR A 627 4.72 -28.03 7.70
N PHE A 628 3.92 -28.97 8.22
CA PHE A 628 2.99 -29.76 7.42
C PHE A 628 2.04 -28.88 6.60
N ARG A 629 2.05 -29.09 5.27
CA ARG A 629 1.22 -28.35 4.30
C ARG A 629 0.24 -29.29 3.59
N HIS A 630 -1.04 -29.19 3.93
CA HIS A 630 -2.10 -29.98 3.30
C HIS A 630 -2.28 -29.65 1.81
N GLU A 631 -1.98 -28.41 1.39
CA GLU A 631 -2.02 -28.01 0.01
C GLU A 631 -1.03 -28.78 -0.89
N LEU A 632 0.13 -29.21 -0.35
CA LEU A 632 1.03 -30.11 -1.03
C LEU A 632 0.41 -31.50 -1.23
N VAL A 633 -0.24 -32.02 -0.20
CA VAL A 633 -0.95 -33.30 -0.29
C VAL A 633 -2.10 -33.23 -1.29
N SER A 634 -2.87 -32.11 -1.32
CA SER A 634 -3.90 -31.87 -2.35
C SER A 634 -3.33 -31.95 -3.75
N ALA A 635 -2.19 -31.27 -4.00
CA ALA A 635 -1.51 -31.30 -5.30
C ALA A 635 -1.07 -32.72 -5.71
N LEU A 636 -0.51 -33.49 -4.77
CA LEU A 636 -0.10 -34.87 -5.00
C LEU A 636 -1.29 -35.77 -5.38
N LEU A 637 -2.41 -35.65 -4.65
CA LEU A 637 -3.64 -36.45 -4.94
C LEU A 637 -4.22 -36.09 -6.30
N LEU A 638 -4.34 -34.81 -6.64
CA LEU A 638 -4.87 -34.36 -7.93
C LEU A 638 -3.98 -34.79 -9.09
N ARG A 639 -2.66 -34.65 -8.94
CA ARG A 639 -1.70 -35.13 -9.94
C ARG A 639 -1.83 -36.62 -10.19
N HIS A 640 -1.88 -37.44 -9.13
CA HIS A 640 -2.07 -38.89 -9.24
C HIS A 640 -3.42 -39.25 -9.87
N GLY A 641 -4.43 -38.44 -9.66
CA GLY A 641 -5.76 -38.57 -10.29
C GLY A 641 -5.80 -38.15 -11.76
N GLY A 642 -4.71 -37.60 -12.31
CA GLY A 642 -4.66 -37.13 -13.69
C GLY A 642 -5.50 -35.85 -13.94
N HIS A 643 -5.69 -35.04 -12.90
CA HIS A 643 -6.40 -33.76 -13.01
C HIS A 643 -5.61 -32.73 -13.83
N ASP A 644 -6.34 -31.76 -14.38
CA ASP A 644 -5.78 -30.67 -15.16
C ASP A 644 -4.66 -29.93 -14.41
N PRO A 645 -3.53 -29.60 -15.05
CA PRO A 645 -2.41 -28.93 -14.39
C PRO A 645 -2.80 -27.57 -13.77
N LEU A 646 -3.68 -26.79 -14.40
CA LEU A 646 -4.12 -25.50 -13.86
C LEU A 646 -4.98 -25.72 -12.60
N VAL A 647 -5.90 -26.68 -12.62
CA VAL A 647 -6.72 -27.03 -11.44
C VAL A 647 -5.83 -27.48 -10.29
N THR A 648 -4.83 -28.33 -10.58
CA THR A 648 -3.87 -28.82 -9.58
C THR A 648 -3.04 -27.68 -8.98
N TYR A 649 -2.56 -26.77 -9.83
CA TYR A 649 -1.79 -25.61 -9.40
C TYR A 649 -2.63 -24.67 -8.51
N LEU A 650 -3.84 -24.32 -8.94
CA LEU A 650 -4.73 -23.42 -8.19
C LEU A 650 -5.10 -24.00 -6.82
N ALA A 651 -5.35 -25.31 -6.75
CA ALA A 651 -5.62 -26.00 -5.50
C ALA A 651 -4.41 -26.00 -4.55
N ALA A 652 -3.19 -26.09 -5.07
CA ALA A 652 -1.97 -26.02 -4.26
C ALA A 652 -1.62 -24.60 -3.81
N ALA A 653 -1.84 -23.61 -4.68
CA ALA A 653 -1.37 -22.24 -4.48
C ALA A 653 -2.28 -21.39 -3.56
N HIS A 654 -3.47 -21.88 -3.19
CA HIS A 654 -4.50 -21.07 -2.49
C HIS A 654 -4.04 -20.47 -1.15
N HIS A 655 -3.04 -21.04 -0.49
CA HIS A 655 -2.42 -20.45 0.71
C HIS A 655 -1.17 -19.62 0.43
N GLY A 656 -0.68 -19.58 -0.83
CA GLY A 656 0.48 -18.80 -1.24
C GLY A 656 1.85 -19.40 -0.86
N HIS A 657 1.89 -20.63 -0.35
CA HIS A 657 3.13 -21.34 0.05
C HIS A 657 3.62 -22.34 -1.01
N VAL A 658 2.71 -23.08 -1.64
CA VAL A 658 3.03 -24.09 -2.66
C VAL A 658 2.72 -23.49 -4.03
N ARG A 659 3.65 -22.70 -4.58
CA ARG A 659 3.44 -21.99 -5.85
C ARG A 659 4.41 -22.44 -6.94
N ILE A 660 5.54 -21.79 -7.12
CA ILE A 660 6.49 -22.11 -8.18
C ILE A 660 7.52 -23.13 -7.68
N THR A 661 8.34 -22.73 -6.73
CA THR A 661 9.36 -23.60 -6.16
C THR A 661 8.87 -24.20 -4.85
N VAL A 662 9.06 -25.50 -4.69
CA VAL A 662 8.75 -26.22 -3.45
C VAL A 662 10.05 -26.82 -2.91
N ARG A 663 10.43 -26.43 -1.69
CA ARG A 663 11.67 -26.86 -1.03
C ARG A 663 11.39 -27.29 0.42
N PRO A 664 12.19 -28.23 0.97
CA PRO A 664 12.19 -28.49 2.41
C PRO A 664 12.50 -27.20 3.20
N ARG A 665 11.98 -27.11 4.40
CA ARG A 665 12.27 -26.00 5.32
C ARG A 665 13.23 -26.41 6.42
N GLY A 666 14.24 -25.59 6.69
CA GLY A 666 15.19 -25.83 7.78
C GLY A 666 15.72 -27.27 7.78
N ASP A 667 15.68 -27.92 8.93
CA ASP A 667 16.20 -29.29 9.16
C ASP A 667 15.15 -30.40 8.92
N GLU A 668 14.06 -30.14 8.18
CA GLU A 668 12.98 -31.12 7.99
C GLU A 668 13.34 -32.30 7.07
N ALA A 669 14.47 -32.26 6.36
CA ALA A 669 14.85 -33.37 5.49
C ALA A 669 14.95 -34.68 6.30
N PRO A 670 14.36 -35.79 5.82
CA PRO A 670 13.91 -36.09 4.47
C PRO A 670 12.45 -35.69 4.15
N LEU A 671 11.79 -34.89 4.98
CA LEU A 671 10.43 -34.45 4.73
C LEU A 671 10.42 -33.31 3.66
N LEU A 672 9.27 -33.13 3.03
CA LEU A 672 8.98 -31.99 2.15
C LEU A 672 7.71 -31.31 2.67
N LEU A 673 7.85 -30.14 3.28
CA LEU A 673 6.75 -29.40 3.90
C LEU A 673 5.90 -30.32 4.82
N GLY A 674 6.57 -31.07 5.68
CA GLY A 674 5.98 -31.99 6.64
C GLY A 674 5.45 -33.32 6.07
N VAL A 675 5.55 -33.56 4.75
CA VAL A 675 5.15 -34.81 4.09
C VAL A 675 6.36 -35.73 3.92
N ALA A 676 6.22 -37.02 4.29
CA ALA A 676 7.25 -38.02 4.08
C ALA A 676 7.04 -38.81 2.79
N ASP A 677 8.12 -39.27 2.15
CA ASP A 677 7.98 -40.25 1.09
C ASP A 677 7.41 -41.56 1.64
N GLY A 678 6.38 -42.09 0.96
CA GLY A 678 5.66 -43.29 1.45
C GLY A 678 4.50 -43.01 2.40
N ASP A 679 4.22 -41.76 2.77
CA ASP A 679 2.99 -41.40 3.49
C ASP A 679 1.74 -41.90 2.75
N ARG A 680 0.71 -42.31 3.51
CA ARG A 680 -0.53 -42.84 2.95
C ARG A 680 -1.70 -41.93 3.30
N THR A 681 -2.57 -41.70 2.32
CA THR A 681 -3.85 -41.02 2.53
C THR A 681 -4.98 -42.04 2.57
N PRO A 682 -6.02 -41.86 3.41
CA PRO A 682 -7.24 -42.64 3.36
C PRO A 682 -7.98 -42.37 2.02
N PRO A 683 -8.95 -43.25 1.68
CA PRO A 683 -9.87 -42.92 0.56
C PRO A 683 -10.76 -41.73 0.96
N VAL A 684 -11.06 -40.87 0.01
CA VAL A 684 -11.99 -39.75 0.17
C VAL A 684 -13.13 -39.92 -0.82
N GLU A 685 -14.36 -39.92 -0.34
CA GLU A 685 -15.57 -39.96 -1.15
C GLU A 685 -16.34 -38.65 -0.89
N LEU A 686 -16.62 -37.90 -1.94
CA LEU A 686 -17.34 -36.65 -1.86
C LEU A 686 -18.83 -36.87 -2.15
N SER A 687 -19.69 -36.05 -1.57
CA SER A 687 -21.15 -36.10 -1.76
C SER A 687 -21.58 -35.95 -3.21
N THR A 688 -20.75 -35.37 -4.06
CA THR A 688 -20.93 -35.27 -5.50
C THR A 688 -20.66 -36.58 -6.27
N GLY A 689 -20.24 -37.64 -5.57
CA GLY A 689 -19.93 -38.94 -6.14
C GLY A 689 -18.48 -39.12 -6.62
N GLU A 690 -17.64 -38.10 -6.48
CA GLU A 690 -16.22 -38.17 -6.80
C GLU A 690 -15.47 -38.99 -5.75
N ARG A 691 -14.53 -39.82 -6.22
CA ARG A 691 -13.78 -40.75 -5.36
C ARG A 691 -12.29 -40.60 -5.57
N PHE A 692 -11.57 -40.36 -4.46
CA PHE A 692 -10.13 -40.38 -4.40
C PHE A 692 -9.71 -41.64 -3.62
N PRO A 693 -9.13 -42.65 -4.28
CA PRO A 693 -8.74 -43.88 -3.59
C PRO A 693 -7.56 -43.60 -2.66
N ALA A 694 -7.40 -44.49 -1.63
CA ALA A 694 -6.22 -44.47 -0.78
C ALA A 694 -4.94 -44.48 -1.64
N ARG A 695 -3.98 -43.64 -1.30
CA ARG A 695 -2.73 -43.48 -2.07
C ARG A 695 -1.51 -43.45 -1.18
N THR A 696 -0.43 -43.99 -1.71
CA THR A 696 0.92 -43.74 -1.20
C THR A 696 1.49 -42.51 -1.89
N LEU A 697 2.00 -41.57 -1.13
CA LEU A 697 2.56 -40.30 -1.62
C LEU A 697 4.03 -40.51 -1.95
N HIS A 698 4.46 -39.98 -3.10
CA HIS A 698 5.84 -39.98 -3.55
C HIS A 698 6.31 -38.54 -3.79
N ILE A 699 7.31 -38.11 -3.02
CA ILE A 699 7.79 -36.73 -3.01
C ILE A 699 9.17 -36.56 -3.68
N ALA A 700 9.90 -37.63 -3.92
CA ALA A 700 11.30 -37.56 -4.38
C ALA A 700 11.51 -36.75 -5.69
N THR A 701 10.63 -36.93 -6.68
CA THR A 701 10.70 -36.19 -7.96
C THR A 701 9.76 -34.99 -8.03
N PHE A 702 8.89 -34.86 -7.02
CA PHE A 702 7.81 -33.86 -7.03
C PHE A 702 8.32 -32.42 -7.15
N PRO A 703 9.34 -31.94 -6.42
CA PRO A 703 9.76 -30.53 -6.48
C PRO A 703 10.16 -30.10 -7.89
N GLN A 704 10.94 -30.91 -8.59
CA GLN A 704 11.39 -30.59 -9.94
C GLN A 704 10.23 -30.61 -10.94
N GLU A 705 9.45 -31.69 -10.97
CA GLU A 705 8.33 -31.83 -11.90
C GLU A 705 7.23 -30.80 -11.64
N TRP A 706 7.03 -30.41 -10.36
CA TRP A 706 6.12 -29.34 -9.99
C TRP A 706 6.58 -28.00 -10.52
N THR A 707 7.86 -27.65 -10.28
CA THR A 707 8.44 -26.39 -10.73
C THR A 707 8.33 -26.25 -12.24
N GLU A 708 8.66 -27.29 -13.00
CA GLU A 708 8.54 -27.28 -14.47
C GLU A 708 7.11 -27.00 -14.95
N ARG A 709 6.11 -27.63 -14.31
CA ARG A 709 4.70 -27.40 -14.63
C ARG A 709 4.20 -26.01 -14.23
N ALA A 710 4.56 -25.55 -13.05
CA ALA A 710 4.19 -24.22 -12.57
C ALA A 710 4.80 -23.11 -13.43
N LEU A 711 6.05 -23.27 -13.86
CA LEU A 711 6.72 -22.39 -14.82
C LEU A 711 6.02 -22.42 -16.18
N SER A 712 5.60 -23.60 -16.66
CA SER A 712 4.86 -23.71 -17.92
C SER A 712 3.54 -22.94 -17.86
N LEU A 713 2.79 -23.01 -16.76
CA LEU A 713 1.54 -22.22 -16.56
C LEU A 713 1.82 -20.72 -16.50
N ARG A 714 2.87 -20.30 -15.77
CA ARG A 714 3.25 -18.89 -15.65
C ARG A 714 3.67 -18.30 -16.99
N ASP A 715 4.38 -19.07 -17.81
CA ASP A 715 4.97 -18.61 -19.07
C ASP A 715 4.05 -18.86 -20.27
N ASP A 716 2.89 -19.49 -20.06
CA ASP A 716 1.87 -19.71 -21.08
C ASP A 716 1.33 -18.36 -21.60
N PRO A 717 1.32 -18.12 -22.91
CA PRO A 717 0.89 -16.84 -23.49
C PRO A 717 -0.59 -16.52 -23.26
N ASP A 718 -1.44 -17.54 -23.11
CA ASP A 718 -2.88 -17.37 -22.89
C ASP A 718 -3.22 -17.21 -21.39
N LEU A 719 -2.30 -17.58 -20.50
CA LEU A 719 -2.46 -17.48 -19.05
C LEU A 719 -1.59 -16.36 -18.47
N GLY A 720 -0.29 -16.54 -18.44
CA GLY A 720 0.67 -15.57 -17.94
C GLY A 720 0.59 -15.34 -16.42
N PRO A 721 1.54 -14.57 -15.86
CA PRO A 721 1.63 -14.36 -14.40
C PRO A 721 0.44 -13.59 -13.82
N PHE A 722 -0.12 -12.64 -14.55
CA PHE A 722 -1.19 -11.79 -14.04
C PHE A 722 -2.53 -12.53 -13.95
N ARG A 723 -2.91 -13.28 -15.00
CA ARG A 723 -4.13 -14.10 -14.97
C ARG A 723 -4.00 -15.22 -13.94
N LEU A 724 -2.84 -15.90 -13.92
CA LEU A 724 -2.60 -17.00 -12.98
C LEU A 724 -2.78 -16.55 -11.53
N ALA A 725 -2.16 -15.45 -11.11
CA ALA A 725 -2.32 -14.90 -9.76
C ALA A 725 -3.78 -14.44 -9.47
N PHE A 726 -4.48 -13.95 -10.47
CA PHE A 726 -5.89 -13.59 -10.30
C PHE A 726 -6.77 -14.82 -10.04
N LEU A 727 -6.54 -15.92 -10.78
CA LEU A 727 -7.27 -17.18 -10.56
C LEU A 727 -6.95 -17.78 -9.18
N GLU A 728 -5.68 -17.75 -8.73
CA GLU A 728 -5.29 -18.11 -7.36
C GLU A 728 -6.10 -17.30 -6.31
N THR A 729 -6.22 -16.00 -6.55
CA THR A 729 -6.99 -15.10 -5.69
C THR A 729 -8.46 -15.51 -5.59
N LEU A 730 -9.08 -15.89 -6.69
CA LEU A 730 -10.50 -16.29 -6.69
C LEU A 730 -10.75 -17.55 -5.86
N VAL A 731 -9.87 -18.56 -5.97
CA VAL A 731 -9.96 -19.78 -5.13
C VAL A 731 -9.81 -19.42 -3.66
N ARG A 732 -8.84 -18.59 -3.31
CA ARG A 732 -8.59 -18.19 -1.93
C ARG A 732 -9.72 -17.34 -1.34
N VAL A 733 -10.31 -16.45 -2.12
CA VAL A 733 -11.47 -15.66 -1.69
C VAL A 733 -12.68 -16.55 -1.45
N ALA A 734 -12.90 -17.56 -2.29
CA ALA A 734 -13.97 -18.53 -2.09
C ALA A 734 -13.76 -19.32 -0.79
N ASP A 735 -12.54 -19.78 -0.50
CA ASP A 735 -12.20 -20.42 0.78
C ASP A 735 -12.45 -19.49 1.98
N TRP A 736 -12.01 -18.22 1.92
CA TRP A 736 -12.26 -17.28 3.02
C TRP A 736 -13.74 -17.06 3.30
N ARG A 737 -14.56 -16.98 2.25
CA ARG A 737 -16.01 -16.76 2.38
C ARG A 737 -16.72 -17.98 2.94
N SER A 738 -16.37 -19.17 2.45
CA SER A 738 -16.91 -20.42 3.01
C SER A 738 -16.50 -20.59 4.48
N SER A 739 -15.23 -20.26 4.79
CA SER A 739 -14.70 -20.28 6.15
C SER A 739 -15.44 -19.33 7.09
N ALA A 740 -15.71 -18.11 6.65
CA ALA A 740 -16.40 -17.11 7.45
C ALA A 740 -17.84 -17.47 7.81
N ARG A 741 -18.47 -18.41 7.10
CA ARG A 741 -19.83 -18.90 7.46
C ARG A 741 -19.87 -19.61 8.80
N HIS A 742 -18.74 -20.17 9.23
CA HIS A 742 -18.58 -20.96 10.45
C HIS A 742 -17.91 -20.17 11.58
N ASP A 743 -17.45 -18.95 11.30
CA ASP A 743 -16.81 -18.08 12.26
C ASP A 743 -17.84 -17.28 13.07
N GLY A 744 -17.63 -17.22 14.37
CA GLY A 744 -18.41 -16.41 15.29
C GLY A 744 -17.51 -15.72 16.31
N PRO A 745 -18.07 -14.78 17.09
CA PRO A 745 -17.33 -14.15 18.17
C PRO A 745 -16.99 -15.18 19.26
N LEU A 746 -15.72 -15.19 19.66
CA LEU A 746 -15.25 -16.04 20.75
C LEU A 746 -15.54 -15.34 22.06
N THR A 747 -16.46 -15.90 22.84
CA THR A 747 -17.00 -15.29 24.07
C THR A 747 -15.97 -15.05 25.17
N TRP A 748 -14.83 -15.73 25.13
CA TRP A 748 -13.73 -15.52 26.08
C TRP A 748 -12.78 -14.38 25.65
N ALA A 749 -12.98 -13.81 24.47
CA ALA A 749 -12.18 -12.70 23.93
C ALA A 749 -12.95 -11.35 24.02
N LEU A 750 -14.11 -11.37 24.67
CA LEU A 750 -14.88 -10.20 25.05
C LEU A 750 -14.57 -9.85 26.52
#